data_24c0daa9a5222de00aeccc1efc06759d
#
_entry.id   24c0daa9a5222de00aeccc1efc06759d
#
_cell.length_a   1.000
_cell.length_b   1.000
_cell.length_c   1.000
_cell.angle_alpha   90.00
_cell.angle_beta   90.00
_cell.angle_gamma   90.00
#
_symmetry.space_group_name_H-M   'P 1'
#
loop_
_entity.id
_entity.type
_entity.pdbx_description
1 polymer ?
#
loop_
_entity_poly.entity_id
_entity_poly.type
_entity_poly.pdbx_seq_one_letter_code
_entity_poly.pdbx_strand_id
1 'polypeptide(L)'
;MKNIVKLCFSAAAGLVVFFTGCKVDSTSYYVALRRQSEGNMAEAKRLFLKTAKNGPSFVSRLCLEELTAFGNVKERLQACENLVNSFKDENSMMIAVRQYFDADEYAKIISLTNGLNLETADNSLIYLRLESLKRKTDSRFFDEIKTWFTTRAISAEHYRLYCDSVKDGTLKSMAEFLAIADFRTDVYTRNYKAAFQSFSEAREMLPMIPQIVSDMGKVCLYGSDAFYKNAMNFDSMAKQLTGRDSEYYAFFYAARLYEKAGNYFSYASKRYKSAMECAKKDEHYDNALWYLLNLELKRSTERGIECVKKYCSTWKNPSYFDDFFDTLTPIMLSEGRWDSFLSLYKALDGNATDEVVSKLAYIYGRLVQEKLAMPVLTDTHGSEDDAAFTRALTSGNEPYYKVMAIYRLGYAGETELDVLCNNKVEADYAIDTEAEEILLNYAAYGLPEKIYPFWQRLRRENKNIGYETGMKIARFLYECGENRNEFYPQSLRIAVKVVEKSNKPVDIEDLKLVYPRDYSWIISEKCKKYEIPEEIMYALVRSESYFASDAGSSAGAKGLAQLMSATAADVARRIKYGEYDLTKPEDNLEFGTWYIANLYSRLDHLWMPSFFAYNVGITPVRRWQKSAIIEFNNIKKLPDDIFLETIPYSETRQYGRKLASASAMYAWLYYNKTIGEAIGEIIK
;
A
#
# COMPACT_ATOMS: atom_id res chain seq x y z
N MET A 1 32.52 11.98 -24.21
CA MET A 1 31.14 11.61 -24.59
C MET A 1 31.02 10.60 -25.75
N LYS A 2 31.92 10.49 -26.70
CA LYS A 2 31.84 9.48 -27.80
C LYS A 2 32.40 8.07 -27.45
N ASN A 3 33.16 7.93 -26.39
CA ASN A 3 33.80 6.63 -26.03
C ASN A 3 33.03 5.83 -24.95
N ILE A 4 32.15 6.46 -24.18
CA ILE A 4 31.35 5.78 -23.15
C ILE A 4 30.13 5.02 -23.75
N VAL A 5 29.59 5.53 -24.85
CA VAL A 5 28.53 4.83 -25.61
C VAL A 5 29.04 3.51 -26.26
N LYS A 6 30.35 3.37 -26.49
CA LYS A 6 30.92 2.12 -27.06
C LYS A 6 31.10 0.99 -26.03
N LEU A 7 31.26 1.28 -24.74
CA LEU A 7 31.39 0.23 -23.71
C LEU A 7 30.06 -0.45 -23.37
N CYS A 8 28.93 0.29 -23.38
CA CYS A 8 27.60 -0.33 -23.22
C CYS A 8 27.22 -1.24 -24.40
N PHE A 9 27.84 -1.08 -25.57
CA PHE A 9 27.55 -1.92 -26.74
C PHE A 9 28.20 -3.30 -26.70
N SER A 10 29.26 -3.52 -25.92
CA SER A 10 29.98 -4.80 -25.91
C SER A 10 29.37 -5.85 -24.98
N ALA A 11 28.59 -5.43 -23.95
CA ALA A 11 27.91 -6.36 -23.06
C ALA A 11 26.51 -6.80 -23.57
N ALA A 12 25.86 -5.98 -24.41
CA ALA A 12 24.52 -6.28 -24.95
C ALA A 12 24.54 -7.20 -26.20
N ALA A 13 25.71 -7.46 -26.81
CA ALA A 13 25.79 -8.25 -28.04
C ALA A 13 25.72 -9.78 -27.81
N GLY A 14 25.62 -10.24 -26.57
CA GLY A 14 25.70 -11.67 -26.23
C GLY A 14 24.37 -12.41 -26.00
N LEU A 15 23.24 -11.75 -26.06
CA LEU A 15 21.94 -12.38 -25.74
C LEU A 15 20.89 -12.20 -26.85
N VAL A 16 21.19 -12.60 -28.05
CA VAL A 16 20.16 -12.90 -29.07
C VAL A 16 19.87 -14.40 -28.99
N VAL A 17 18.90 -14.79 -28.16
CA VAL A 17 18.35 -16.14 -28.19
C VAL A 17 17.38 -16.22 -29.36
N PHE A 18 17.75 -16.96 -30.40
CA PHE A 18 16.85 -17.29 -31.50
C PHE A 18 15.76 -18.25 -31.04
N PHE A 19 14.52 -17.76 -30.94
CA PHE A 19 13.34 -18.60 -30.94
C PHE A 19 12.79 -18.70 -32.37
N THR A 20 12.88 -19.87 -32.98
CA THR A 20 12.32 -20.19 -34.28
C THR A 20 10.85 -20.55 -34.16
N GLY A 21 9.99 -19.60 -34.34
CA GLY A 21 8.57 -19.67 -34.65
C GLY A 21 8.21 -18.38 -35.36
N CYS A 22 7.36 -18.34 -36.37
CA CYS A 22 7.02 -17.14 -37.17
C CYS A 22 6.73 -15.92 -36.26
N LYS A 23 7.76 -15.26 -35.77
CA LYS A 23 7.68 -14.06 -34.95
C LYS A 23 7.62 -12.86 -35.88
N VAL A 24 6.52 -12.16 -35.82
CA VAL A 24 6.42 -10.81 -36.36
C VAL A 24 7.44 -9.93 -35.61
N ASP A 25 8.22 -9.16 -36.36
CA ASP A 25 9.34 -8.36 -35.87
C ASP A 25 8.87 -7.25 -34.91
N SER A 26 8.88 -7.54 -33.60
CA SER A 26 8.61 -6.57 -32.54
C SER A 26 9.74 -5.53 -32.36
N THR A 27 10.91 -5.80 -32.94
CA THR A 27 12.11 -4.98 -32.89
C THR A 27 11.83 -3.54 -33.32
N SER A 28 11.02 -3.33 -34.35
CA SER A 28 10.67 -2.02 -34.86
C SER A 28 9.98 -1.11 -33.82
N TYR A 29 9.26 -1.67 -32.83
CA TYR A 29 8.65 -0.88 -31.75
C TYR A 29 9.71 -0.26 -30.83
N TYR A 30 10.67 -1.02 -30.37
CA TYR A 30 11.72 -0.53 -29.47
C TYR A 30 12.65 0.45 -30.19
N VAL A 31 12.95 0.19 -31.47
CA VAL A 31 13.69 1.15 -32.32
C VAL A 31 12.88 2.45 -32.49
N ALA A 32 11.57 2.38 -32.65
CA ALA A 32 10.71 3.56 -32.72
C ALA A 32 10.77 4.40 -31.46
N LEU A 33 10.68 3.78 -30.28
CA LEU A 33 10.82 4.46 -28.99
C LEU A 33 12.19 5.15 -28.85
N ARG A 34 13.25 4.46 -29.27
CA ARG A 34 14.59 5.03 -29.26
C ARG A 34 14.69 6.25 -30.20
N ARG A 35 14.13 6.16 -31.42
CA ARG A 35 14.07 7.31 -32.34
C ARG A 35 13.27 8.48 -31.79
N GLN A 36 12.20 8.18 -31.05
CA GLN A 36 11.41 9.19 -30.33
C GLN A 36 12.25 9.88 -29.25
N SER A 37 13.00 9.16 -28.44
CA SER A 37 13.87 9.74 -27.42
C SER A 37 15.04 10.55 -28.00
N GLU A 38 15.51 10.18 -29.20
CA GLU A 38 16.51 10.90 -29.98
C GLU A 38 15.94 12.15 -30.71
N GLY A 39 14.61 12.43 -30.59
CA GLY A 39 13.93 13.55 -31.24
C GLY A 39 13.54 13.29 -32.70
N ASN A 40 13.81 12.12 -33.27
CA ASN A 40 13.44 11.76 -34.64
C ASN A 40 11.98 11.27 -34.72
N MET A 41 11.04 12.20 -34.55
CA MET A 41 9.61 11.92 -34.50
C MET A 41 9.04 11.33 -35.80
N ALA A 42 9.55 11.74 -36.96
CA ALA A 42 9.06 11.26 -38.28
C ALA A 42 9.37 9.75 -38.45
N GLU A 43 10.57 9.34 -38.15
CA GLU A 43 10.98 7.94 -38.23
C GLU A 43 10.30 7.09 -37.16
N ALA A 44 10.19 7.59 -35.93
CA ALA A 44 9.45 6.93 -34.86
C ALA A 44 8.01 6.62 -35.29
N LYS A 45 7.28 7.62 -35.80
CA LYS A 45 5.92 7.47 -36.31
C LYS A 45 5.83 6.41 -37.42
N ARG A 46 6.74 6.45 -38.40
CA ARG A 46 6.79 5.48 -39.50
C ARG A 46 6.94 4.05 -38.99
N LEU A 47 7.80 3.84 -38.00
CA LEU A 47 8.04 2.55 -37.40
C LEU A 47 6.84 2.08 -36.55
N PHE A 48 6.23 2.95 -35.75
CA PHE A 48 5.00 2.63 -35.01
C PHE A 48 3.88 2.20 -35.94
N LEU A 49 3.62 2.93 -37.02
CA LEU A 49 2.60 2.58 -38.02
C LEU A 49 2.87 1.24 -38.70
N LYS A 50 4.13 0.94 -39.01
CA LYS A 50 4.52 -0.34 -39.58
C LYS A 50 4.26 -1.49 -38.61
N THR A 51 4.69 -1.33 -37.35
CA THR A 51 4.58 -2.36 -36.32
C THR A 51 3.14 -2.57 -35.88
N ALA A 52 2.34 -1.50 -35.79
CA ALA A 52 0.93 -1.59 -35.46
C ALA A 52 0.12 -2.48 -36.43
N LYS A 53 0.54 -2.54 -37.73
CA LYS A 53 -0.11 -3.38 -38.73
C LYS A 53 0.34 -4.83 -38.73
N ASN A 54 1.59 -5.08 -38.40
CA ASN A 54 2.25 -6.38 -38.63
C ASN A 54 2.89 -6.98 -37.36
N GLY A 55 2.74 -6.35 -36.20
CA GLY A 55 3.30 -6.81 -34.94
C GLY A 55 2.45 -7.84 -34.21
N PRO A 56 3.02 -8.50 -33.19
CA PRO A 56 2.21 -9.26 -32.22
C PRO A 56 1.12 -8.39 -31.62
N SER A 57 0.00 -8.98 -31.26
CA SER A 57 -1.18 -8.25 -30.76
C SER A 57 -0.86 -7.24 -29.65
N PHE A 58 -0.02 -7.63 -28.70
CA PHE A 58 0.35 -6.78 -27.57
C PHE A 58 1.25 -5.59 -27.99
N VAL A 59 2.28 -5.83 -28.79
CA VAL A 59 3.18 -4.76 -29.29
C VAL A 59 2.42 -3.85 -30.27
N SER A 60 1.50 -4.40 -31.07
CA SER A 60 0.60 -3.60 -31.91
C SER A 60 -0.23 -2.63 -31.07
N ARG A 61 -0.75 -3.08 -29.93
CA ARG A 61 -1.46 -2.24 -28.98
C ARG A 61 -0.61 -1.08 -28.47
N LEU A 62 0.61 -1.37 -28.00
CA LEU A 62 1.53 -0.32 -27.52
C LEU A 62 1.86 0.69 -28.61
N CYS A 63 2.05 0.25 -29.86
CA CYS A 63 2.24 1.15 -31.00
C CYS A 63 1.05 2.05 -31.26
N LEU A 64 -0.18 1.51 -31.19
CA LEU A 64 -1.40 2.29 -31.36
C LEU A 64 -1.60 3.28 -30.20
N GLU A 65 -1.31 2.88 -28.97
CA GLU A 65 -1.34 3.76 -27.81
C GLU A 65 -0.37 4.95 -27.99
N GLU A 66 0.88 4.70 -28.40
CA GLU A 66 1.85 5.78 -28.70
C GLU A 66 1.34 6.68 -29.83
N LEU A 67 0.77 6.12 -30.90
CA LEU A 67 0.24 6.88 -32.06
C LEU A 67 -0.94 7.80 -31.69
N THR A 68 -1.68 7.52 -30.60
CA THR A 68 -2.74 8.43 -30.12
C THR A 68 -2.21 9.78 -29.63
N ALA A 69 -0.89 9.88 -29.35
CA ALA A 69 -0.22 11.12 -28.96
C ALA A 69 0.53 11.79 -30.13
N PHE A 70 0.61 11.13 -31.31
CA PHE A 70 1.40 11.60 -32.44
C PHE A 70 0.58 12.33 -33.51
N GLY A 71 1.14 13.40 -34.05
CA GLY A 71 0.65 14.09 -35.24
C GLY A 71 -0.51 15.06 -34.99
N ASN A 72 -1.23 15.38 -36.04
CA ASN A 72 -2.41 16.27 -35.97
C ASN A 72 -3.64 15.55 -35.41
N VAL A 73 -4.69 16.30 -35.09
CA VAL A 73 -5.92 15.74 -34.48
C VAL A 73 -6.49 14.58 -35.30
N LYS A 74 -6.57 14.71 -36.63
CA LYS A 74 -7.12 13.67 -37.50
C LYS A 74 -6.32 12.33 -37.40
N GLU A 75 -4.99 12.44 -37.35
CA GLU A 75 -4.12 11.25 -37.24
C GLU A 75 -4.25 10.58 -35.87
N ARG A 76 -4.35 11.34 -34.79
CA ARG A 76 -4.58 10.82 -33.45
C ARG A 76 -5.94 10.11 -33.32
N LEU A 77 -6.99 10.73 -33.85
CA LEU A 77 -8.34 10.13 -33.85
C LEU A 77 -8.39 8.86 -34.70
N GLN A 78 -7.67 8.80 -35.83
CA GLN A 78 -7.56 7.55 -36.61
C GLN A 78 -6.82 6.45 -35.84
N ALA A 79 -5.79 6.78 -35.07
CA ALA A 79 -5.11 5.81 -34.20
C ALA A 79 -6.05 5.29 -33.10
N CYS A 80 -6.88 6.16 -32.53
CA CYS A 80 -7.91 5.76 -31.55
C CYS A 80 -8.95 4.81 -32.16
N GLU A 81 -9.43 5.09 -33.36
CA GLU A 81 -10.36 4.16 -34.07
C GLU A 81 -9.72 2.80 -34.29
N ASN A 82 -8.47 2.75 -34.73
CA ASN A 82 -7.73 1.50 -34.94
C ASN A 82 -7.53 0.75 -33.60
N LEU A 83 -7.19 1.47 -32.52
CA LEU A 83 -7.00 0.91 -31.19
C LEU A 83 -8.28 0.22 -30.68
N VAL A 84 -9.40 0.92 -30.70
CA VAL A 84 -10.68 0.38 -30.20
C VAL A 84 -11.19 -0.74 -31.07
N ASN A 85 -11.07 -0.66 -32.40
CA ASN A 85 -11.50 -1.72 -33.30
C ASN A 85 -10.70 -3.00 -33.12
N SER A 86 -9.41 -2.89 -32.76
CA SER A 86 -8.51 -4.03 -32.56
C SER A 86 -8.66 -4.70 -31.20
N PHE A 87 -8.89 -3.94 -30.10
CA PHE A 87 -8.80 -4.44 -28.73
C PHE A 87 -10.11 -4.45 -27.95
N LYS A 88 -11.10 -3.67 -28.28
CA LYS A 88 -12.48 -3.66 -27.72
C LYS A 88 -12.58 -3.74 -26.19
N ASP A 89 -11.55 -3.33 -25.47
CA ASP A 89 -11.51 -3.31 -24.00
C ASP A 89 -11.70 -1.90 -23.44
N GLU A 90 -12.05 -1.82 -22.15
CA GLU A 90 -12.36 -0.55 -21.48
C GLU A 90 -11.17 0.42 -21.46
N ASN A 91 -9.95 -0.08 -21.39
CA ASN A 91 -8.72 0.74 -21.37
C ASN A 91 -8.48 1.43 -22.73
N SER A 92 -8.63 0.67 -23.82
CA SER A 92 -8.57 1.21 -25.20
C SER A 92 -9.69 2.20 -25.46
N MET A 93 -10.89 1.91 -24.95
CA MET A 93 -12.05 2.80 -25.02
C MET A 93 -11.78 4.12 -24.26
N MET A 94 -11.21 4.05 -23.06
CA MET A 94 -10.87 5.23 -22.26
C MET A 94 -9.87 6.15 -22.98
N ILE A 95 -8.83 5.58 -23.59
CA ILE A 95 -7.85 6.35 -24.36
C ILE A 95 -8.54 7.09 -25.54
N ALA A 96 -9.36 6.36 -26.28
CA ALA A 96 -10.08 6.94 -27.43
C ALA A 96 -11.09 8.01 -27.01
N VAL A 97 -11.89 7.75 -25.97
CA VAL A 97 -12.92 8.67 -25.48
C VAL A 97 -12.30 10.00 -25.02
N ARG A 98 -11.16 9.98 -24.34
CA ARG A 98 -10.43 11.20 -23.96
C ARG A 98 -10.01 12.01 -25.18
N GLN A 99 -9.41 11.37 -26.20
CA GLN A 99 -9.01 12.05 -27.43
C GLN A 99 -10.20 12.59 -28.22
N TYR A 100 -11.32 11.85 -28.28
CA TYR A 100 -12.56 12.33 -28.91
C TYR A 100 -13.17 13.50 -28.14
N PHE A 101 -13.11 13.48 -26.80
CA PHE A 101 -13.62 14.56 -25.97
C PHE A 101 -12.83 15.87 -26.17
N ASP A 102 -11.49 15.76 -26.20
CA ASP A 102 -10.59 16.89 -26.46
C ASP A 102 -10.75 17.47 -27.89
N ALA A 103 -11.29 16.66 -28.79
CA ALA A 103 -11.55 17.08 -30.19
C ALA A 103 -13.04 17.43 -30.45
N ASP A 104 -13.89 17.54 -29.42
CA ASP A 104 -15.32 17.82 -29.49
C ASP A 104 -16.15 16.79 -30.31
N GLU A 105 -15.61 15.56 -30.48
CA GLU A 105 -16.23 14.48 -31.25
C GLU A 105 -17.26 13.68 -30.39
N TYR A 106 -18.19 14.39 -29.75
CA TYR A 106 -19.14 13.83 -28.79
C TYR A 106 -20.03 12.71 -29.37
N ALA A 107 -20.40 12.79 -30.63
CA ALA A 107 -21.19 11.75 -31.31
C ALA A 107 -20.44 10.41 -31.36
N LYS A 108 -19.12 10.44 -31.58
CA LYS A 108 -18.28 9.23 -31.57
C LYS A 108 -18.19 8.62 -30.17
N ILE A 109 -18.10 9.45 -29.13
CA ILE A 109 -18.11 8.98 -27.74
C ILE A 109 -19.41 8.26 -27.44
N ILE A 110 -20.55 8.89 -27.75
CA ILE A 110 -21.87 8.30 -27.51
C ILE A 110 -22.04 6.95 -28.23
N SER A 111 -21.58 6.87 -29.49
CA SER A 111 -21.61 5.63 -30.25
C SER A 111 -20.71 4.56 -29.67
N LEU A 112 -19.47 4.91 -29.34
CA LEU A 112 -18.45 4.00 -28.82
C LEU A 112 -18.82 3.42 -27.44
N THR A 113 -19.43 4.22 -26.60
CA THR A 113 -19.84 3.85 -25.24
C THR A 113 -21.29 3.35 -25.16
N ASN A 114 -21.91 3.08 -26.31
CA ASN A 114 -23.27 2.54 -26.33
C ASN A 114 -23.30 1.12 -25.72
N GLY A 115 -24.19 0.88 -24.75
CA GLY A 115 -24.25 -0.38 -24.00
C GLY A 115 -23.25 -0.48 -22.83
N LEU A 116 -22.57 0.61 -22.46
CA LEU A 116 -21.71 0.67 -21.28
C LEU A 116 -22.52 0.34 -20.02
N ASN A 117 -21.99 -0.56 -19.20
CA ASN A 117 -22.65 -0.88 -17.91
C ASN A 117 -22.36 0.24 -16.89
N LEU A 118 -23.37 1.06 -16.61
CA LEU A 118 -23.27 2.19 -15.68
C LEU A 118 -23.01 1.77 -14.21
N GLU A 119 -23.25 0.50 -13.86
CA GLU A 119 -23.02 0.00 -12.50
C GLU A 119 -21.58 -0.44 -12.26
N THR A 120 -20.82 -0.82 -13.30
CA THR A 120 -19.50 -1.44 -13.15
C THR A 120 -18.38 -0.72 -13.88
N ALA A 121 -18.67 0.01 -14.98
CA ALA A 121 -17.66 0.69 -15.80
C ALA A 121 -16.89 1.78 -15.04
N ASP A 122 -15.73 2.19 -15.55
CA ASP A 122 -14.94 3.27 -14.94
C ASP A 122 -15.71 4.58 -14.85
N ASN A 123 -15.63 5.28 -13.70
CA ASN A 123 -16.37 6.52 -13.45
C ASN A 123 -16.00 7.64 -14.42
N SER A 124 -14.72 7.74 -14.85
CA SER A 124 -14.30 8.76 -15.79
C SER A 124 -14.89 8.50 -17.19
N LEU A 125 -15.05 7.22 -17.55
CA LEU A 125 -15.66 6.84 -18.83
C LEU A 125 -17.15 7.21 -18.83
N ILE A 126 -17.87 6.88 -17.76
CA ILE A 126 -19.29 7.25 -17.60
C ILE A 126 -19.45 8.79 -17.60
N TYR A 127 -18.60 9.50 -16.89
CA TYR A 127 -18.58 10.96 -16.86
C TYR A 127 -18.44 11.55 -18.27
N LEU A 128 -17.46 11.11 -19.06
CA LEU A 128 -17.23 11.60 -20.41
C LEU A 128 -18.41 11.25 -21.35
N ARG A 129 -19.03 10.08 -21.18
CA ARG A 129 -20.27 9.73 -21.88
C ARG A 129 -21.41 10.68 -21.54
N LEU A 130 -21.69 10.89 -20.25
CA LEU A 130 -22.77 11.76 -19.79
C LEU A 130 -22.56 13.22 -20.19
N GLU A 131 -21.35 13.74 -20.09
CA GLU A 131 -21.01 15.06 -20.61
C GLU A 131 -21.25 15.15 -22.14
N SER A 132 -20.95 14.11 -22.88
CA SER A 132 -21.19 14.07 -24.34
C SER A 132 -22.68 14.04 -24.66
N LEU A 133 -23.48 13.26 -23.92
CA LEU A 133 -24.95 13.24 -24.06
C LEU A 133 -25.54 14.62 -23.73
N LYS A 134 -25.08 15.25 -22.65
CA LYS A 134 -25.51 16.61 -22.26
C LYS A 134 -25.23 17.64 -23.35
N ARG A 135 -24.00 17.65 -23.89
CA ARG A 135 -23.59 18.59 -24.96
C ARG A 135 -24.33 18.38 -26.29
N LYS A 136 -24.80 17.16 -26.52
CA LYS A 136 -25.65 16.83 -27.68
C LYS A 136 -27.15 16.95 -27.40
N THR A 137 -27.56 17.38 -26.20
CA THR A 137 -28.96 17.47 -25.78
C THR A 137 -29.72 16.14 -25.99
N ASP A 138 -29.04 15.02 -25.77
CA ASP A 138 -29.58 13.69 -25.92
C ASP A 138 -30.41 13.31 -24.68
N SER A 139 -31.65 12.90 -24.91
CA SER A 139 -32.60 12.58 -23.81
C SER A 139 -32.13 11.46 -22.88
N ARG A 140 -31.26 10.55 -23.34
CA ARG A 140 -30.68 9.47 -22.53
C ARG A 140 -29.88 9.99 -21.34
N PHE A 141 -29.38 11.21 -21.40
CA PHE A 141 -28.66 11.84 -20.30
C PHE A 141 -29.43 11.76 -18.97
N PHE A 142 -30.74 12.03 -19.00
CA PHE A 142 -31.56 12.09 -17.79
C PHE A 142 -31.74 10.73 -17.10
N ASP A 143 -31.93 9.67 -17.87
CA ASP A 143 -32.08 8.32 -17.32
C ASP A 143 -30.75 7.75 -16.84
N GLU A 144 -29.68 7.99 -17.60
CA GLU A 144 -28.36 7.47 -17.29
C GLU A 144 -27.75 8.18 -16.09
N ILE A 145 -27.89 9.49 -15.92
CA ILE A 145 -27.40 10.21 -14.74
C ILE A 145 -28.15 9.76 -13.47
N LYS A 146 -29.47 9.56 -13.56
CA LYS A 146 -30.27 9.03 -12.47
C LYS A 146 -29.80 7.64 -12.06
N THR A 147 -29.58 6.73 -13.02
CA THR A 147 -29.06 5.38 -12.79
C THR A 147 -27.70 5.44 -12.11
N TRP A 148 -26.76 6.21 -12.66
CA TRP A 148 -25.41 6.34 -12.13
C TRP A 148 -25.39 6.87 -10.68
N PHE A 149 -26.21 7.88 -10.38
CA PHE A 149 -26.32 8.45 -9.03
C PHE A 149 -27.03 7.54 -8.03
N THR A 150 -27.83 6.58 -8.46
CA THR A 150 -28.57 5.71 -7.53
C THR A 150 -27.89 4.37 -7.30
N THR A 151 -27.10 3.86 -8.24
CA THR A 151 -26.52 2.50 -8.16
C THR A 151 -25.10 2.46 -7.60
N ARG A 152 -24.37 3.59 -7.55
CA ARG A 152 -22.96 3.64 -7.17
C ARG A 152 -22.68 4.59 -6.01
N ALA A 153 -21.51 4.41 -5.37
CA ALA A 153 -20.96 5.42 -4.46
C ALA A 153 -20.62 6.70 -5.23
N ILE A 154 -20.88 7.86 -4.64
CA ILE A 154 -20.55 9.15 -5.27
C ILE A 154 -19.02 9.31 -5.35
N SER A 155 -18.53 9.68 -6.52
CA SER A 155 -17.12 9.98 -6.81
C SER A 155 -16.95 11.47 -7.16
N ALA A 156 -15.71 11.88 -7.39
CA ALA A 156 -15.38 13.22 -7.84
C ALA A 156 -16.06 13.57 -9.19
N GLU A 157 -16.18 12.60 -10.09
CA GLU A 157 -16.80 12.74 -11.40
C GLU A 157 -18.31 12.97 -11.28
N HIS A 158 -18.99 12.24 -10.38
CA HIS A 158 -20.41 12.49 -10.05
C HIS A 158 -20.60 13.94 -9.58
N TYR A 159 -19.81 14.32 -8.58
CA TYR A 159 -19.91 15.66 -7.98
C TYR A 159 -19.66 16.76 -9.00
N ARG A 160 -18.65 16.59 -9.86
CA ARG A 160 -18.34 17.55 -10.92
C ARG A 160 -19.49 17.69 -11.90
N LEU A 161 -19.99 16.57 -12.44
CA LEU A 161 -21.11 16.58 -13.40
C LEU A 161 -22.36 17.21 -12.81
N TYR A 162 -22.65 16.89 -11.55
CA TYR A 162 -23.78 17.47 -10.80
C TYR A 162 -23.64 19.00 -10.70
N CYS A 163 -22.52 19.51 -10.18
CA CYS A 163 -22.29 20.94 -10.03
C CYS A 163 -22.41 21.70 -11.37
N ASP A 164 -21.81 21.17 -12.43
CA ASP A 164 -21.86 21.77 -13.76
C ASP A 164 -23.29 21.76 -14.32
N SER A 165 -24.05 20.68 -14.12
CA SER A 165 -25.40 20.52 -14.66
C SER A 165 -26.47 21.28 -13.85
N VAL A 166 -26.22 21.55 -12.56
CA VAL A 166 -27.03 22.48 -11.76
C VAL A 166 -26.79 23.93 -12.19
N LYS A 167 -25.50 24.29 -12.37
CA LYS A 167 -25.09 25.63 -12.75
C LYS A 167 -25.63 26.06 -14.13
N ASP A 168 -25.62 25.17 -15.11
CA ASP A 168 -26.11 25.44 -16.48
C ASP A 168 -27.63 25.22 -16.62
N GLY A 169 -28.30 24.75 -15.56
CA GLY A 169 -29.75 24.56 -15.53
C GLY A 169 -30.27 23.30 -16.21
N THR A 170 -29.37 22.41 -16.66
CA THR A 170 -29.74 21.15 -17.34
C THR A 170 -30.68 20.27 -16.48
N LEU A 171 -30.47 20.24 -15.15
CA LEU A 171 -31.25 19.40 -14.23
C LEU A 171 -32.51 20.08 -13.67
N LYS A 172 -32.81 21.31 -14.08
CA LYS A 172 -33.92 22.10 -13.50
C LYS A 172 -35.28 21.40 -13.53
N SER A 173 -35.52 20.55 -14.53
CA SER A 173 -36.79 19.80 -14.67
C SER A 173 -36.86 18.51 -13.87
N MET A 174 -35.78 18.12 -13.15
CA MET A 174 -35.65 16.84 -12.47
C MET A 174 -35.72 16.98 -10.94
N ALA A 175 -36.78 17.59 -10.40
CA ALA A 175 -36.89 17.92 -8.97
C ALA A 175 -36.65 16.71 -8.02
N GLU A 176 -37.25 15.55 -8.34
CA GLU A 176 -37.07 14.33 -7.53
C GLU A 176 -35.62 13.81 -7.56
N PHE A 177 -34.98 13.86 -8.74
CA PHE A 177 -33.59 13.47 -8.86
C PHE A 177 -32.67 14.46 -8.14
N LEU A 178 -32.92 15.76 -8.23
CA LEU A 178 -32.17 16.80 -7.52
C LEU A 178 -32.18 16.55 -6.02
N ALA A 179 -33.34 16.22 -5.43
CA ALA A 179 -33.41 15.91 -3.99
C ALA A 179 -32.51 14.73 -3.59
N ILE A 180 -32.41 13.68 -4.44
CA ILE A 180 -31.51 12.54 -4.22
C ILE A 180 -30.04 12.96 -4.42
N ALA A 181 -29.76 13.71 -5.47
CA ALA A 181 -28.41 14.14 -5.82
C ALA A 181 -27.85 15.14 -4.80
N ASP A 182 -28.65 16.10 -4.33
CA ASP A 182 -28.30 17.04 -3.25
C ASP A 182 -27.93 16.27 -1.98
N PHE A 183 -28.80 15.39 -1.52
CA PHE A 183 -28.54 14.54 -0.36
C PHE A 183 -27.22 13.78 -0.49
N ARG A 184 -27.01 13.09 -1.61
CA ARG A 184 -25.83 12.24 -1.82
C ARG A 184 -24.55 13.03 -1.98
N THR A 185 -24.59 14.19 -2.66
CA THR A 185 -23.42 15.07 -2.82
C THR A 185 -23.04 15.77 -1.52
N ASP A 186 -24.01 16.13 -0.68
CA ASP A 186 -23.74 16.62 0.66
C ASP A 186 -23.07 15.56 1.54
N VAL A 187 -23.47 14.28 1.43
CA VAL A 187 -22.78 13.17 2.10
C VAL A 187 -21.35 13.03 1.59
N TYR A 188 -21.13 13.09 0.27
CA TYR A 188 -19.82 13.00 -0.35
C TYR A 188 -18.88 14.11 0.12
N THR A 189 -19.36 15.35 0.16
CA THR A 189 -18.58 16.51 0.64
C THR A 189 -18.48 16.59 2.16
N ARG A 190 -19.04 15.61 2.89
CA ARG A 190 -19.10 15.54 4.36
C ARG A 190 -19.85 16.70 5.01
N ASN A 191 -20.73 17.35 4.25
CA ASN A 191 -21.64 18.38 4.76
C ASN A 191 -22.85 17.72 5.46
N TYR A 192 -22.58 16.93 6.50
CA TYR A 192 -23.59 16.07 7.13
C TYR A 192 -24.77 16.82 7.76
N LYS A 193 -24.60 18.09 8.15
CA LYS A 193 -25.71 18.90 8.67
C LYS A 193 -26.71 19.25 7.58
N ALA A 194 -26.23 19.71 6.42
CA ALA A 194 -27.10 19.97 5.27
C ALA A 194 -27.73 18.66 4.78
N ALA A 195 -26.90 17.59 4.65
CA ALA A 195 -27.41 16.27 4.28
C ALA A 195 -28.50 15.75 5.22
N PHE A 196 -28.44 16.04 6.53
CA PHE A 196 -29.49 15.64 7.48
C PHE A 196 -30.80 16.42 7.27
N GLN A 197 -30.71 17.69 6.92
CA GLN A 197 -31.88 18.49 6.57
C GLN A 197 -32.50 17.98 5.27
N SER A 198 -31.74 17.83 4.21
CA SER A 198 -32.22 17.27 2.93
C SER A 198 -32.80 15.86 3.10
N PHE A 199 -32.15 15.02 3.95
CA PHE A 199 -32.68 13.70 4.32
C PHE A 199 -34.06 13.77 4.97
N SER A 200 -34.28 14.72 5.87
CA SER A 200 -35.55 14.86 6.56
C SER A 200 -36.67 15.26 5.60
N GLU A 201 -36.37 16.05 4.59
CA GLU A 201 -37.32 16.53 3.57
C GLU A 201 -37.56 15.49 2.48
N ALA A 202 -36.54 14.75 2.06
CA ALA A 202 -36.58 13.81 0.93
C ALA A 202 -36.83 12.35 1.36
N ARG A 203 -37.01 12.05 2.63
CA ARG A 203 -36.98 10.69 3.19
C ARG A 203 -37.91 9.72 2.47
N GLU A 204 -39.13 10.16 2.10
CA GLU A 204 -40.13 9.32 1.45
C GLU A 204 -39.80 9.05 -0.04
N MET A 205 -39.02 9.92 -0.65
CA MET A 205 -38.60 9.80 -2.05
C MET A 205 -37.31 8.96 -2.23
N LEU A 206 -36.54 8.74 -1.15
CA LEU A 206 -35.28 8.04 -1.20
C LEU A 206 -35.49 6.53 -1.39
N PRO A 207 -34.96 5.90 -2.45
CA PRO A 207 -35.10 4.47 -2.64
C PRO A 207 -34.30 3.69 -1.60
N MET A 208 -34.86 2.57 -1.10
CA MET A 208 -34.25 1.73 -0.07
C MET A 208 -33.24 0.74 -0.69
N ILE A 209 -32.26 1.27 -1.44
CA ILE A 209 -31.16 0.52 -2.03
C ILE A 209 -29.89 0.65 -1.16
N PRO A 210 -28.93 -0.28 -1.27
CA PRO A 210 -27.75 -0.35 -0.42
C PRO A 210 -27.01 0.98 -0.23
N GLN A 211 -26.72 1.68 -1.31
CA GLN A 211 -25.96 2.94 -1.30
C GLN A 211 -26.69 4.06 -0.56
N ILE A 212 -28.01 4.16 -0.79
CA ILE A 212 -28.85 5.19 -0.14
C ILE A 212 -29.00 4.88 1.35
N VAL A 213 -29.28 3.62 1.73
CA VAL A 213 -29.38 3.23 3.15
C VAL A 213 -28.04 3.47 3.88
N SER A 214 -26.93 3.20 3.20
CA SER A 214 -25.58 3.54 3.72
C SER A 214 -25.42 5.04 3.93
N ASP A 215 -25.81 5.87 2.97
CA ASP A 215 -25.70 7.34 3.08
C ASP A 215 -26.61 7.89 4.17
N MET A 216 -27.85 7.37 4.30
CA MET A 216 -28.75 7.69 5.44
C MET A 216 -28.09 7.38 6.79
N GLY A 217 -27.40 6.23 6.89
CA GLY A 217 -26.68 5.84 8.09
C GLY A 217 -25.55 6.80 8.45
N LYS A 218 -24.73 7.21 7.47
CA LYS A 218 -23.67 8.21 7.66
C LYS A 218 -24.24 9.54 8.16
N VAL A 219 -25.33 10.00 7.55
CA VAL A 219 -25.98 11.25 7.94
C VAL A 219 -26.51 11.19 9.36
N CYS A 220 -27.12 10.09 9.76
CA CYS A 220 -27.59 9.91 11.14
C CYS A 220 -26.44 9.83 12.16
N LEU A 221 -25.26 9.30 11.74
CA LEU A 221 -24.08 9.23 12.60
C LEU A 221 -23.34 10.56 12.79
N TYR A 222 -23.32 11.40 11.76
CA TYR A 222 -22.46 12.59 11.74
C TYR A 222 -23.22 13.91 11.64
N GLY A 223 -24.50 13.88 11.23
CA GLY A 223 -25.34 15.07 11.07
C GLY A 223 -26.43 15.24 12.15
N SER A 224 -26.54 14.29 13.08
CA SER A 224 -27.57 14.28 14.11
C SER A 224 -27.01 13.86 15.47
N ASP A 225 -27.58 14.37 16.57
CA ASP A 225 -27.24 13.92 17.93
C ASP A 225 -28.27 12.93 18.49
N ALA A 226 -29.36 12.66 17.77
CA ALA A 226 -30.43 11.75 18.19
C ALA A 226 -30.09 10.26 17.93
N PHE A 227 -28.89 9.82 18.35
CA PHE A 227 -28.33 8.52 18.00
C PHE A 227 -29.24 7.35 18.36
N TYR A 228 -29.76 7.30 19.58
CA TYR A 228 -30.65 6.22 20.03
C TYR A 228 -31.93 6.14 19.19
N LYS A 229 -32.61 7.30 18.96
CA LYS A 229 -33.82 7.37 18.15
C LYS A 229 -33.56 6.91 16.71
N ASN A 230 -32.45 7.37 16.14
CA ASN A 230 -32.05 6.96 14.80
C ASN A 230 -31.72 5.46 14.74
N ALA A 231 -31.08 4.88 15.78
CA ALA A 231 -30.82 3.45 15.85
C ALA A 231 -32.14 2.64 15.84
N MET A 232 -33.12 3.04 16.59
CA MET A 232 -34.47 2.42 16.57
C MET A 232 -35.14 2.50 15.19
N ASN A 233 -35.01 3.64 14.51
CA ASN A 233 -35.50 3.79 13.14
C ASN A 233 -34.83 2.81 12.17
N PHE A 234 -33.53 2.63 12.28
CA PHE A 234 -32.77 1.65 11.47
C PHE A 234 -33.15 0.21 11.84
N ASP A 235 -33.41 -0.11 13.09
CA ASP A 235 -33.99 -1.40 13.51
C ASP A 235 -35.34 -1.70 12.86
N SER A 236 -36.21 -0.70 12.78
CA SER A 236 -37.49 -0.84 12.10
C SER A 236 -37.31 -0.99 10.58
N MET A 237 -36.40 -0.22 10.01
CA MET A 237 -36.05 -0.31 8.59
C MET A 237 -35.48 -1.69 8.23
N ALA A 238 -34.59 -2.26 9.05
CA ALA A 238 -34.03 -3.57 8.82
C ALA A 238 -35.11 -4.66 8.70
N LYS A 239 -36.12 -4.62 9.54
CA LYS A 239 -37.29 -5.55 9.49
C LYS A 239 -38.05 -5.44 8.18
N GLN A 240 -38.19 -4.22 7.63
CA GLN A 240 -38.86 -3.98 6.35
C GLN A 240 -38.02 -4.41 5.13
N LEU A 241 -36.72 -4.47 5.32
CA LEU A 241 -35.74 -4.81 4.27
C LEU A 241 -35.29 -6.29 4.30
N THR A 242 -35.93 -7.11 5.13
CA THR A 242 -35.57 -8.53 5.30
C THR A 242 -35.40 -9.24 3.94
N GLY A 243 -34.26 -9.90 3.75
CA GLY A 243 -33.87 -10.61 2.53
C GLY A 243 -33.32 -9.73 1.40
N ARG A 244 -33.34 -8.39 1.54
CA ARG A 244 -32.75 -7.44 0.57
C ARG A 244 -31.30 -7.12 0.94
N ASP A 245 -30.50 -6.72 -0.04
CA ASP A 245 -29.09 -6.34 0.18
C ASP A 245 -28.96 -5.11 1.11
N SER A 246 -29.98 -4.28 1.18
CA SER A 246 -30.05 -3.11 2.06
C SER A 246 -30.23 -3.47 3.54
N GLU A 247 -30.69 -4.69 3.87
CA GLU A 247 -30.89 -5.16 5.25
C GLU A 247 -29.58 -5.10 6.04
N TYR A 248 -28.48 -5.54 5.42
CA TYR A 248 -27.15 -5.44 6.01
C TYR A 248 -26.83 -4.02 6.48
N TYR A 249 -27.02 -3.03 5.62
CA TYR A 249 -26.70 -1.63 5.96
C TYR A 249 -27.60 -1.10 7.07
N ALA A 250 -28.86 -1.52 7.11
CA ALA A 250 -29.78 -1.12 8.17
C ALA A 250 -29.33 -1.65 9.53
N PHE A 251 -28.99 -2.93 9.66
CA PHE A 251 -28.45 -3.47 10.91
C PHE A 251 -27.08 -2.90 11.26
N PHE A 252 -26.21 -2.75 10.28
CA PHE A 252 -24.87 -2.20 10.48
C PHE A 252 -24.92 -0.78 11.04
N TYR A 253 -25.74 0.10 10.47
CA TYR A 253 -25.87 1.47 10.96
C TYR A 253 -26.70 1.57 12.25
N ALA A 254 -27.67 0.69 12.48
CA ALA A 254 -28.29 0.57 13.81
C ALA A 254 -27.24 0.27 14.89
N ALA A 255 -26.33 -0.69 14.63
CA ALA A 255 -25.23 -1.03 15.54
C ALA A 255 -24.32 0.19 15.81
N ARG A 256 -23.86 0.87 14.74
CA ARG A 256 -23.01 2.05 14.84
C ARG A 256 -23.67 3.18 15.66
N LEU A 257 -24.97 3.38 15.47
CA LEU A 257 -25.75 4.40 16.17
C LEU A 257 -25.96 4.04 17.65
N TYR A 258 -26.24 2.76 17.97
CA TYR A 258 -26.29 2.30 19.37
C TYR A 258 -24.95 2.45 20.08
N GLU A 259 -23.85 2.13 19.41
CA GLU A 259 -22.50 2.34 19.93
C GLU A 259 -22.24 3.84 20.21
N LYS A 260 -22.61 4.72 19.28
CA LYS A 260 -22.43 6.17 19.41
C LYS A 260 -23.32 6.77 20.50
N ALA A 261 -24.48 6.19 20.76
CA ALA A 261 -25.37 6.57 21.86
C ALA A 261 -24.80 6.23 23.26
N GLY A 262 -23.72 5.50 23.37
CA GLY A 262 -22.94 5.27 24.58
C GLY A 262 -23.37 4.05 25.40
N ASN A 263 -24.46 4.13 26.19
CA ASN A 263 -24.84 3.05 27.14
C ASN A 263 -25.53 1.83 26.48
N TYR A 264 -25.51 1.72 25.15
CA TYR A 264 -26.25 0.69 24.41
C TYR A 264 -25.35 -0.33 23.74
N PHE A 265 -24.19 -0.63 24.30
CA PHE A 265 -23.19 -1.57 23.72
C PHE A 265 -23.75 -2.99 23.48
N SER A 266 -24.65 -3.49 24.36
CA SER A 266 -25.27 -4.80 24.15
C SER A 266 -26.22 -4.82 22.95
N TYR A 267 -26.93 -3.72 22.68
CA TYR A 267 -27.72 -3.56 21.47
C TYR A 267 -26.83 -3.47 20.23
N ALA A 268 -25.77 -2.68 20.31
CA ALA A 268 -24.78 -2.57 19.22
C ALA A 268 -24.19 -3.94 18.87
N SER A 269 -23.71 -4.69 19.87
CA SER A 269 -23.18 -6.05 19.67
C SER A 269 -24.18 -6.99 19.01
N LYS A 270 -25.46 -6.95 19.45
CA LYS A 270 -26.52 -7.74 18.83
C LYS A 270 -26.76 -7.36 17.36
N ARG A 271 -26.73 -6.07 17.03
CA ARG A 271 -26.98 -5.61 15.64
C ARG A 271 -25.81 -5.86 14.71
N TYR A 272 -24.55 -5.78 15.18
CA TYR A 272 -23.41 -6.24 14.38
C TYR A 272 -23.53 -7.73 14.02
N LYS A 273 -23.95 -8.57 14.98
CA LYS A 273 -24.22 -9.99 14.72
C LYS A 273 -25.34 -10.20 13.70
N SER A 274 -26.44 -9.43 13.83
CA SER A 274 -27.52 -9.48 12.83
C SER A 274 -27.03 -9.04 11.44
N ALA A 275 -26.14 -8.03 11.37
CA ALA A 275 -25.52 -7.62 10.10
C ALA A 275 -24.63 -8.73 9.52
N MET A 276 -23.85 -9.44 10.35
CA MET A 276 -23.09 -10.62 9.90
C MET A 276 -23.98 -11.73 9.36
N GLU A 277 -25.10 -12.02 10.05
CA GLU A 277 -26.04 -13.08 9.70
C GLU A 277 -26.75 -12.84 8.35
N CYS A 278 -27.05 -11.57 8.01
CA CYS A 278 -27.70 -11.21 6.75
C CYS A 278 -26.74 -10.77 5.65
N ALA A 279 -25.44 -10.78 5.90
CA ALA A 279 -24.43 -10.40 4.92
C ALA A 279 -24.39 -11.38 3.74
N LYS A 280 -24.60 -10.88 2.52
CA LYS A 280 -24.51 -11.68 1.28
C LYS A 280 -23.13 -11.64 0.63
N LYS A 281 -22.28 -10.69 1.06
CA LYS A 281 -20.91 -10.53 0.58
C LYS A 281 -19.94 -10.78 1.74
N ASP A 282 -18.86 -11.48 1.44
CA ASP A 282 -17.81 -11.76 2.41
C ASP A 282 -17.23 -10.47 3.04
N GLU A 283 -17.03 -9.43 2.23
CA GLU A 283 -16.57 -8.12 2.72
C GLU A 283 -17.51 -7.48 3.74
N HIS A 284 -18.82 -7.68 3.61
CA HIS A 284 -19.80 -7.16 4.55
C HIS A 284 -19.77 -7.93 5.88
N TYR A 285 -19.61 -9.26 5.80
CA TYR A 285 -19.44 -10.09 6.98
C TYR A 285 -18.23 -9.65 7.80
N ASP A 286 -17.07 -9.58 7.16
CA ASP A 286 -15.81 -9.21 7.79
C ASP A 286 -15.85 -7.78 8.33
N ASN A 287 -16.45 -6.84 7.59
CA ASN A 287 -16.63 -5.47 8.06
C ASN A 287 -17.48 -5.39 9.34
N ALA A 288 -18.62 -6.09 9.39
CA ALA A 288 -19.46 -6.11 10.60
C ALA A 288 -18.73 -6.79 11.77
N LEU A 289 -17.99 -7.86 11.53
CA LEU A 289 -17.19 -8.55 12.53
C LEU A 289 -16.05 -7.65 13.05
N TRP A 290 -15.34 -6.93 12.17
CA TRP A 290 -14.29 -5.99 12.57
C TRP A 290 -14.83 -4.92 13.56
N TYR A 291 -16.01 -4.36 13.27
CA TYR A 291 -16.66 -3.42 14.19
C TYR A 291 -17.10 -4.08 15.50
N LEU A 292 -17.56 -5.33 15.46
CA LEU A 292 -17.88 -6.09 16.66
C LEU A 292 -16.66 -6.33 17.55
N LEU A 293 -15.53 -6.73 16.95
CA LEU A 293 -14.25 -6.94 17.66
C LEU A 293 -13.78 -5.65 18.34
N ASN A 294 -13.81 -4.52 17.62
CA ASN A 294 -13.45 -3.23 18.17
C ASN A 294 -14.40 -2.76 19.27
N LEU A 295 -15.70 -3.01 19.13
CA LEU A 295 -16.70 -2.72 20.18
C LEU A 295 -16.41 -3.52 21.45
N GLU A 296 -16.15 -4.82 21.33
CA GLU A 296 -15.88 -5.67 22.51
C GLU A 296 -14.53 -5.32 23.14
N LEU A 297 -13.51 -5.00 22.35
CA LEU A 297 -12.21 -4.49 22.83
C LEU A 297 -12.37 -3.15 23.60
N LYS A 298 -13.19 -2.24 23.11
CA LYS A 298 -13.49 -0.98 23.77
C LYS A 298 -14.18 -1.17 25.13
N ARG A 299 -14.92 -2.25 25.30
CA ARG A 299 -15.58 -2.60 26.57
C ARG A 299 -14.61 -3.19 27.60
N SER A 300 -13.75 -4.09 27.17
CA SER A 300 -12.57 -4.58 27.90
C SER A 300 -11.69 -5.41 26.98
N THR A 301 -10.40 -5.47 27.29
CA THR A 301 -9.43 -6.29 26.57
C THR A 301 -9.82 -7.77 26.59
N GLU A 302 -10.30 -8.29 27.73
CA GLU A 302 -10.74 -9.68 27.86
C GLU A 302 -11.90 -10.01 26.90
N ARG A 303 -12.90 -9.12 26.81
CA ARG A 303 -14.01 -9.31 25.87
C ARG A 303 -13.57 -9.28 24.42
N GLY A 304 -12.61 -8.43 24.09
CA GLY A 304 -11.99 -8.39 22.76
C GLY A 304 -11.32 -9.72 22.43
N ILE A 305 -10.52 -10.27 23.34
CA ILE A 305 -9.83 -11.56 23.19
C ILE A 305 -10.84 -12.70 23.01
N GLU A 306 -11.84 -12.79 23.88
CA GLU A 306 -12.87 -13.82 23.79
C GLU A 306 -13.68 -13.72 22.49
N CYS A 307 -13.94 -12.52 22.02
CA CYS A 307 -14.60 -12.30 20.74
C CYS A 307 -13.75 -12.79 19.57
N VAL A 308 -12.45 -12.50 19.56
CA VAL A 308 -11.51 -13.04 18.57
C VAL A 308 -11.53 -14.56 18.59
N LYS A 309 -11.32 -15.18 19.74
CA LYS A 309 -11.30 -16.64 19.89
C LYS A 309 -12.57 -17.30 19.38
N LYS A 310 -13.72 -16.63 19.55
CA LYS A 310 -15.02 -17.11 19.08
C LYS A 310 -15.17 -17.08 17.56
N TYR A 311 -14.63 -16.06 16.89
CA TYR A 311 -14.92 -15.80 15.49
C TYR A 311 -13.72 -15.97 14.54
N CYS A 312 -12.49 -16.20 15.03
CA CYS A 312 -11.29 -16.29 14.19
C CYS A 312 -11.33 -17.39 13.12
N SER A 313 -12.12 -18.44 13.30
CA SER A 313 -12.32 -19.48 12.27
C SER A 313 -13.45 -19.17 11.27
N THR A 314 -14.13 -18.03 11.41
CA THR A 314 -15.32 -17.69 10.59
C THR A 314 -15.12 -16.52 9.63
N TRP A 315 -14.10 -15.72 9.80
CA TRP A 315 -13.81 -14.62 8.90
C TRP A 315 -13.48 -15.11 7.48
N LYS A 316 -13.72 -14.27 6.48
CA LYS A 316 -13.62 -14.63 5.07
C LYS A 316 -12.27 -14.24 4.48
N ASN A 317 -11.75 -13.10 4.92
CA ASN A 317 -10.43 -12.61 4.56
C ASN A 317 -9.63 -12.28 5.84
N PRO A 318 -8.71 -13.16 6.27
CA PRO A 318 -7.91 -12.91 7.47
C PRO A 318 -7.19 -11.57 7.47
N SER A 319 -6.68 -11.11 6.32
CA SER A 319 -5.93 -9.85 6.22
C SER A 319 -6.77 -8.60 6.54
N TYR A 320 -8.09 -8.71 6.52
CA TYR A 320 -9.00 -7.63 6.92
C TYR A 320 -8.86 -7.25 8.40
N PHE A 321 -8.28 -8.16 9.22
CA PHE A 321 -8.17 -8.01 10.67
C PHE A 321 -6.75 -7.67 11.16
N ASP A 322 -5.77 -7.54 10.28
CA ASP A 322 -4.37 -7.30 10.66
C ASP A 322 -4.20 -6.01 11.48
N ASP A 323 -4.92 -4.94 11.14
CA ASP A 323 -4.91 -3.67 11.86
C ASP A 323 -5.55 -3.77 13.26
N PHE A 324 -6.53 -4.66 13.44
CA PHE A 324 -7.08 -4.97 14.75
C PHE A 324 -6.04 -5.58 15.67
N PHE A 325 -5.20 -6.50 15.18
CA PHE A 325 -4.10 -7.09 15.95
C PHE A 325 -2.97 -6.09 16.20
N ASP A 326 -2.77 -5.12 15.32
CA ASP A 326 -1.87 -3.99 15.58
C ASP A 326 -2.35 -3.08 16.72
N THR A 327 -3.64 -3.11 17.03
CA THR A 327 -4.24 -2.42 18.17
C THR A 327 -4.25 -3.29 19.42
N LEU A 328 -4.69 -4.55 19.31
CA LEU A 328 -4.86 -5.45 20.45
C LEU A 328 -3.53 -5.84 21.10
N THR A 329 -2.51 -6.18 20.29
CA THR A 329 -1.21 -6.66 20.80
C THR A 329 -0.54 -5.69 21.77
N PRO A 330 -0.37 -4.39 21.45
CA PRO A 330 0.20 -3.41 22.38
C PRO A 330 -0.58 -3.28 23.69
N ILE A 331 -1.91 -3.34 23.62
CA ILE A 331 -2.78 -3.26 24.80
C ILE A 331 -2.53 -4.46 25.71
N MET A 332 -2.54 -5.67 25.16
CA MET A 332 -2.30 -6.90 25.93
C MET A 332 -0.93 -6.91 26.62
N LEU A 333 0.10 -6.48 25.89
CA LEU A 333 1.47 -6.40 26.44
C LEU A 333 1.60 -5.32 27.51
N SER A 334 0.97 -4.16 27.31
CA SER A 334 0.97 -3.07 28.29
C SER A 334 0.20 -3.40 29.57
N GLU A 335 -0.82 -4.26 29.47
CA GLU A 335 -1.62 -4.74 30.59
C GLU A 335 -1.03 -5.98 31.27
N GLY A 336 0.07 -6.55 30.74
CA GLY A 336 0.70 -7.77 31.31
C GLY A 336 -0.16 -9.02 31.19
N ARG A 337 -0.96 -9.17 30.12
CA ARG A 337 -1.90 -10.29 29.93
C ARG A 337 -1.22 -11.48 29.28
N TRP A 338 -0.21 -12.01 29.92
CA TRP A 338 0.68 -13.02 29.35
C TRP A 338 -0.04 -14.35 29.03
N ASP A 339 -0.86 -14.88 29.95
CA ASP A 339 -1.60 -16.14 29.73
C ASP A 339 -2.69 -15.99 28.66
N SER A 340 -3.34 -14.84 28.64
CA SER A 340 -4.32 -14.52 27.58
C SER A 340 -3.64 -14.44 26.21
N PHE A 341 -2.39 -13.98 26.16
CA PHE A 341 -1.59 -13.91 24.94
C PHE A 341 -1.36 -15.28 24.32
N LEU A 342 -0.94 -16.27 25.15
CA LEU A 342 -0.78 -17.65 24.70
C LEU A 342 -2.07 -18.23 24.12
N SER A 343 -3.19 -18.05 24.84
CA SER A 343 -4.48 -18.59 24.39
C SER A 343 -4.95 -17.95 23.08
N LEU A 344 -4.65 -16.65 22.87
CA LEU A 344 -4.91 -15.94 21.63
C LEU A 344 -4.04 -16.44 20.48
N TYR A 345 -2.73 -16.56 20.69
CA TYR A 345 -1.80 -17.09 19.70
C TYR A 345 -2.24 -18.46 19.18
N LYS A 346 -2.58 -19.39 20.09
CA LYS A 346 -3.07 -20.73 19.71
C LYS A 346 -4.37 -20.69 18.91
N ALA A 347 -5.27 -19.77 19.19
CA ALA A 347 -6.52 -19.63 18.46
C ALA A 347 -6.31 -19.05 17.04
N LEU A 348 -5.28 -18.22 16.85
CA LEU A 348 -4.97 -17.53 15.60
C LEU A 348 -4.05 -18.32 14.68
N ASP A 349 -3.27 -19.27 15.20
CA ASP A 349 -2.43 -20.14 14.39
C ASP A 349 -3.29 -20.99 13.45
N GLY A 350 -3.08 -20.81 12.13
CA GLY A 350 -3.90 -21.40 11.07
C GLY A 350 -5.21 -20.65 10.74
N ASN A 351 -5.56 -19.56 11.47
CA ASN A 351 -6.75 -18.76 11.22
C ASN A 351 -6.42 -17.30 10.84
N ALA A 352 -5.30 -16.75 11.27
CA ALA A 352 -4.85 -15.40 10.92
C ALA A 352 -3.87 -15.43 9.74
N THR A 353 -3.47 -14.25 9.24
CA THR A 353 -2.40 -14.14 8.25
C THR A 353 -1.08 -14.65 8.83
N ASP A 354 -0.21 -15.14 7.95
CA ASP A 354 1.12 -15.60 8.35
C ASP A 354 1.94 -14.49 9.00
N GLU A 355 1.73 -13.23 8.60
CA GLU A 355 2.36 -12.04 9.21
C GLU A 355 1.93 -11.86 10.67
N VAL A 356 0.64 -12.00 10.97
CA VAL A 356 0.11 -11.94 12.34
C VAL A 356 0.62 -13.12 13.15
N VAL A 357 0.60 -14.34 12.59
CA VAL A 357 1.11 -15.55 13.24
C VAL A 357 2.60 -15.43 13.56
N SER A 358 3.43 -14.97 12.60
CA SER A 358 4.87 -14.75 12.80
C SER A 358 5.14 -13.80 13.98
N LYS A 359 4.45 -12.66 14.00
CA LYS A 359 4.53 -11.65 15.08
C LYS A 359 4.15 -12.24 16.43
N LEU A 360 3.00 -12.91 16.51
CA LEU A 360 2.50 -13.44 17.77
C LEU A 360 3.36 -14.61 18.28
N ALA A 361 3.85 -15.47 17.38
CA ALA A 361 4.76 -16.55 17.70
C ALA A 361 6.08 -16.02 18.30
N TYR A 362 6.68 -15.01 17.64
CA TYR A 362 7.89 -14.37 18.16
C TYR A 362 7.68 -13.80 19.56
N ILE A 363 6.62 -12.99 19.73
CA ILE A 363 6.32 -12.38 21.04
C ILE A 363 6.08 -13.46 22.09
N TYR A 364 5.33 -14.51 21.76
CA TYR A 364 5.09 -15.60 22.67
C TYR A 364 6.39 -16.29 23.09
N GLY A 365 7.27 -16.66 22.15
CA GLY A 365 8.58 -17.24 22.48
C GLY A 365 9.39 -16.32 23.42
N ARG A 366 9.34 -15.01 23.23
CA ARG A 366 9.99 -14.06 24.12
C ARG A 366 9.37 -14.00 25.52
N LEU A 367 8.04 -14.07 25.61
CA LEU A 367 7.36 -14.10 26.91
C LEU A 367 7.71 -15.37 27.71
N VAL A 368 7.85 -16.51 27.04
CA VAL A 368 8.32 -17.77 27.67
C VAL A 368 9.78 -17.64 28.11
N GLN A 369 10.66 -17.16 27.24
CA GLN A 369 12.09 -17.00 27.51
C GLN A 369 12.34 -16.07 28.71
N GLU A 370 11.59 -14.97 28.82
CA GLU A 370 11.64 -14.03 29.94
C GLU A 370 10.85 -14.48 31.17
N LYS A 371 10.27 -15.70 31.15
CA LYS A 371 9.46 -16.29 32.24
C LYS A 371 8.23 -15.43 32.61
N LEU A 372 7.70 -14.69 31.66
CA LEU A 372 6.48 -13.89 31.79
C LEU A 372 5.24 -14.71 31.52
N ALA A 373 5.30 -15.68 30.58
CA ALA A 373 4.27 -16.66 30.34
C ALA A 373 4.78 -18.04 30.76
N MET A 374 3.89 -18.84 31.32
CA MET A 374 4.23 -20.24 31.68
C MET A 374 4.15 -21.12 30.42
N PRO A 375 5.18 -21.91 30.11
CA PRO A 375 5.12 -22.86 29.02
C PRO A 375 4.02 -23.90 29.28
N VAL A 376 3.31 -24.28 28.25
CA VAL A 376 2.40 -25.42 28.32
C VAL A 376 3.24 -26.65 28.09
N LEU A 377 3.43 -27.44 29.13
CA LEU A 377 4.15 -28.71 29.07
C LEU A 377 3.56 -29.60 27.95
N THR A 378 4.24 -29.65 26.83
CA THR A 378 3.97 -30.62 25.75
C THR A 378 5.13 -31.59 25.73
N ASP A 379 4.85 -32.87 25.53
CA ASP A 379 5.83 -33.99 25.44
C ASP A 379 6.71 -33.87 24.17
N THR A 380 6.96 -32.68 23.65
CA THR A 380 7.74 -32.45 22.43
C THR A 380 9.22 -32.29 22.76
N HIS A 381 10.07 -32.94 21.97
CA HIS A 381 11.53 -32.76 21.99
C HIS A 381 11.90 -31.32 21.58
N GLY A 382 12.22 -30.46 22.53
CA GLY A 382 12.64 -29.08 22.33
C GLY A 382 11.99 -28.11 23.32
N SER A 383 12.57 -26.91 23.46
CA SER A 383 11.98 -25.86 24.29
C SER A 383 10.80 -25.20 23.56
N GLU A 384 9.78 -24.76 24.28
CA GLU A 384 8.57 -24.18 23.72
C GLU A 384 8.85 -22.79 23.06
N ASP A 385 9.83 -22.06 23.56
CA ASP A 385 10.32 -20.82 22.97
C ASP A 385 11.01 -21.06 21.61
N ASP A 386 11.85 -22.11 21.49
CA ASP A 386 12.45 -22.48 20.20
C ASP A 386 11.39 -22.88 19.16
N ALA A 387 10.37 -23.63 19.57
CA ALA A 387 9.25 -23.97 18.69
C ALA A 387 8.50 -22.70 18.22
N ALA A 388 8.28 -21.74 19.12
CA ALA A 388 7.65 -20.47 18.80
C ALA A 388 8.52 -19.60 17.86
N PHE A 389 9.84 -19.53 18.10
CA PHE A 389 10.76 -18.83 17.21
C PHE A 389 10.86 -19.50 15.83
N THR A 390 10.86 -20.83 15.78
CA THR A 390 10.80 -21.57 14.51
C THR A 390 9.50 -21.26 13.76
N ARG A 391 8.37 -21.20 14.47
CA ARG A 391 7.10 -20.81 13.85
C ARG A 391 7.13 -19.38 13.35
N ALA A 392 7.73 -18.43 14.09
CA ALA A 392 7.90 -17.06 13.65
C ALA A 392 8.75 -16.95 12.39
N LEU A 393 9.80 -17.78 12.29
CA LEU A 393 10.71 -17.83 11.15
C LEU A 393 10.05 -18.37 9.88
N THR A 394 9.20 -19.40 10.03
CA THR A 394 8.54 -20.12 8.92
C THR A 394 7.21 -19.53 8.50
N SER A 395 6.65 -18.57 9.26
CA SER A 395 5.41 -17.84 8.93
C SER A 395 5.72 -16.46 8.39
N GLY A 396 4.95 -16.00 7.41
CA GLY A 396 5.01 -14.64 6.88
C GLY A 396 6.34 -14.25 6.24
N ASN A 397 6.39 -13.03 5.72
CA ASN A 397 7.57 -12.48 5.05
C ASN A 397 8.12 -11.20 5.72
N GLU A 398 7.62 -10.83 6.91
CA GLU A 398 8.12 -9.64 7.62
C GLU A 398 9.59 -9.85 8.05
N PRO A 399 10.55 -9.10 7.49
CA PRO A 399 11.96 -9.33 7.73
C PRO A 399 12.37 -9.23 9.20
N TYR A 400 11.71 -8.37 9.96
CA TYR A 400 12.04 -8.16 11.37
C TYR A 400 11.90 -9.43 12.20
N TYR A 401 10.74 -10.11 12.14
CA TYR A 401 10.53 -11.30 12.95
C TYR A 401 11.40 -12.48 12.50
N LYS A 402 11.73 -12.56 11.20
CA LYS A 402 12.69 -13.55 10.69
C LYS A 402 14.10 -13.32 11.23
N VAL A 403 14.60 -12.10 11.15
CA VAL A 403 15.93 -11.70 11.65
C VAL A 403 16.00 -11.94 13.19
N MET A 404 14.95 -11.57 13.89
CA MET A 404 14.85 -11.77 15.34
C MET A 404 14.80 -13.24 15.73
N ALA A 405 14.07 -14.07 14.98
CA ALA A 405 14.01 -15.52 15.22
C ALA A 405 15.36 -16.18 14.93
N ILE A 406 16.07 -15.78 13.86
CA ILE A 406 17.45 -16.22 13.57
C ILE A 406 18.35 -15.94 14.77
N TYR A 407 18.30 -14.72 15.30
CA TYR A 407 19.07 -14.33 16.47
C TYR A 407 18.77 -15.20 17.70
N ARG A 408 17.48 -15.46 17.99
CA ARG A 408 17.06 -16.24 19.16
C ARG A 408 17.38 -17.73 19.04
N LEU A 409 17.32 -18.29 17.85
CA LEU A 409 17.64 -19.68 17.55
C LEU A 409 19.15 -19.93 17.38
N GLY A 410 19.97 -18.87 17.38
CA GLY A 410 21.43 -18.98 17.28
C GLY A 410 21.95 -19.45 15.93
N TYR A 411 21.20 -19.23 14.84
CA TYR A 411 21.71 -19.51 13.50
C TYR A 411 22.88 -18.58 13.16
N ALA A 412 23.87 -19.09 12.42
CA ALA A 412 25.05 -18.33 12.03
C ALA A 412 25.63 -18.82 10.69
N GLY A 413 26.33 -17.94 9.97
CA GLY A 413 27.02 -18.25 8.73
C GLY A 413 26.11 -18.55 7.55
N GLU A 414 26.43 -19.53 6.72
CA GLU A 414 25.68 -19.88 5.50
C GLU A 414 24.22 -20.27 5.81
N THR A 415 23.94 -20.83 6.99
CA THR A 415 22.60 -21.21 7.41
C THR A 415 21.68 -20.01 7.60
N GLU A 416 22.20 -18.80 7.89
CA GLU A 416 21.41 -17.58 8.01
C GLU A 416 20.72 -17.23 6.68
N LEU A 417 21.45 -17.32 5.57
CA LEU A 417 20.90 -17.03 4.23
C LEU A 417 19.83 -18.05 3.84
N ASP A 418 20.12 -19.33 4.02
CA ASP A 418 19.20 -20.40 3.68
C ASP A 418 17.87 -20.27 4.43
N VAL A 419 17.95 -19.98 5.70
CA VAL A 419 16.78 -19.84 6.56
C VAL A 419 16.01 -18.55 6.25
N LEU A 420 16.70 -17.42 6.01
CA LEU A 420 16.09 -16.14 5.71
C LEU A 420 15.38 -16.15 4.35
N CYS A 421 15.98 -16.79 3.35
CA CYS A 421 15.56 -16.70 1.95
C CYS A 421 14.76 -17.90 1.45
N ASN A 422 14.93 -19.09 2.05
CA ASN A 422 14.33 -20.34 1.55
C ASN A 422 13.02 -20.75 2.26
N ASN A 423 12.71 -20.18 3.44
CA ASN A 423 11.49 -20.50 4.20
C ASN A 423 10.33 -19.56 3.82
N LYS A 424 10.12 -19.31 2.53
CA LYS A 424 9.02 -18.44 2.08
C LYS A 424 7.76 -19.26 1.84
N VAL A 425 6.64 -18.71 2.27
CA VAL A 425 5.31 -19.22 1.91
C VAL A 425 5.13 -19.13 0.40
N GLU A 426 4.74 -20.23 -0.23
CA GLU A 426 4.47 -20.25 -1.67
C GLU A 426 3.33 -19.29 -2.01
N ALA A 427 3.65 -18.27 -2.80
CA ALA A 427 2.63 -17.45 -3.45
C ALA A 427 2.46 -17.97 -4.89
N ASP A 428 1.35 -18.65 -5.15
CA ASP A 428 0.98 -19.07 -6.50
C ASP A 428 0.38 -17.88 -7.26
N TYR A 429 1.19 -17.25 -8.12
CA TYR A 429 0.72 -16.21 -9.03
C TYR A 429 1.15 -16.46 -10.46
N ALA A 430 0.23 -16.25 -11.40
CA ALA A 430 0.50 -16.39 -12.82
C ALA A 430 1.46 -15.29 -13.30
N ILE A 431 2.52 -15.70 -14.00
CA ILE A 431 3.49 -14.80 -14.64
C ILE A 431 2.96 -14.41 -16.02
N ASP A 432 2.97 -13.11 -16.33
CA ASP A 432 2.67 -12.57 -17.65
C ASP A 432 3.94 -12.54 -18.51
N THR A 433 4.11 -13.57 -19.34
CA THR A 433 5.31 -13.75 -20.18
C THR A 433 5.46 -12.67 -21.26
N GLU A 434 4.34 -12.11 -21.77
CA GLU A 434 4.39 -10.99 -22.73
C GLU A 434 4.90 -9.71 -22.05
N ALA A 435 4.47 -9.47 -20.82
CA ALA A 435 4.96 -8.33 -20.03
C ALA A 435 6.47 -8.46 -19.72
N GLU A 436 6.94 -9.67 -19.41
CA GLU A 436 8.36 -9.94 -19.21
C GLU A 436 9.19 -9.65 -20.47
N GLU A 437 8.73 -10.13 -21.63
CA GLU A 437 9.41 -9.87 -22.91
C GLU A 437 9.56 -8.38 -23.18
N ILE A 438 8.54 -7.56 -22.87
CA ILE A 438 8.60 -6.12 -23.07
C ILE A 438 9.59 -5.46 -22.12
N LEU A 439 9.56 -5.80 -20.84
CA LEU A 439 10.49 -5.23 -19.87
C LEU A 439 11.95 -5.55 -20.22
N LEU A 440 12.23 -6.79 -20.59
CA LEU A 440 13.55 -7.23 -21.01
C LEU A 440 14.01 -6.51 -22.29
N ASN A 441 13.10 -6.29 -23.24
CA ASN A 441 13.42 -5.53 -24.44
C ASN A 441 13.64 -4.03 -24.16
N TYR A 442 12.88 -3.41 -23.24
CA TYR A 442 13.21 -2.04 -22.81
C TYR A 442 14.65 -1.95 -22.29
N ALA A 443 15.08 -2.91 -21.47
CA ALA A 443 16.46 -2.95 -20.99
C ALA A 443 17.46 -3.18 -22.16
N ALA A 444 17.19 -4.15 -23.04
CA ALA A 444 18.06 -4.49 -24.18
C ALA A 444 18.23 -3.33 -25.18
N TYR A 445 17.21 -2.51 -25.35
CA TYR A 445 17.25 -1.34 -26.24
C TYR A 445 17.68 -0.04 -25.55
N GLY A 446 18.05 -0.09 -24.26
CA GLY A 446 18.53 1.07 -23.50
C GLY A 446 17.46 2.13 -23.24
N LEU A 447 16.27 1.70 -22.83
CA LEU A 447 15.09 2.53 -22.55
C LEU A 447 14.70 2.47 -21.05
N PRO A 448 15.58 2.85 -20.11
CA PRO A 448 15.33 2.73 -18.67
C PRO A 448 14.11 3.52 -18.22
N GLU A 449 13.81 4.65 -18.84
CA GLU A 449 12.66 5.52 -18.53
C GLU A 449 11.31 4.85 -18.83
N LYS A 450 11.26 3.81 -19.65
CA LYS A 450 10.02 3.05 -19.95
C LYS A 450 9.76 1.91 -18.97
N ILE A 451 10.77 1.41 -18.26
CA ILE A 451 10.67 0.21 -17.42
C ILE A 451 9.73 0.46 -16.22
N TYR A 452 10.03 1.45 -15.39
CA TYR A 452 9.29 1.66 -14.15
C TYR A 452 7.82 2.06 -14.36
N PRO A 453 7.47 2.97 -15.30
CA PRO A 453 6.07 3.27 -15.61
C PRO A 453 5.30 2.05 -16.12
N PHE A 454 5.91 1.22 -16.97
CA PHE A 454 5.30 0.00 -17.46
C PHE A 454 5.09 -1.04 -16.34
N TRP A 455 6.09 -1.25 -15.49
CA TRP A 455 5.97 -2.10 -14.31
C TRP A 455 4.89 -1.62 -13.33
N GLN A 456 4.73 -0.32 -13.13
CA GLN A 456 3.64 0.23 -12.33
C GLN A 456 2.25 -0.02 -12.98
N ARG A 457 2.17 0.04 -14.31
CA ARG A 457 0.95 -0.31 -15.06
C ARG A 457 0.59 -1.78 -14.81
N LEU A 458 1.54 -2.70 -14.94
CA LEU A 458 1.32 -4.12 -14.68
C LEU A 458 0.77 -4.38 -13.27
N ARG A 459 1.32 -3.71 -12.27
CA ARG A 459 0.84 -3.83 -10.89
C ARG A 459 -0.61 -3.36 -10.71
N ARG A 460 -1.01 -2.29 -11.37
CA ARG A 460 -2.40 -1.80 -11.35
C ARG A 460 -3.35 -2.78 -12.06
N GLU A 461 -2.87 -3.49 -13.05
CA GLU A 461 -3.60 -4.51 -13.80
C GLU A 461 -3.54 -5.90 -13.12
N ASN A 462 -2.97 -6.01 -11.89
CA ASN A 462 -2.74 -7.27 -11.17
C ASN A 462 -1.93 -8.31 -11.97
N LYS A 463 -1.04 -7.85 -12.85
CA LYS A 463 -0.11 -8.68 -13.61
C LYS A 463 1.22 -8.80 -12.89
N ASN A 464 1.80 -9.99 -12.90
CA ASN A 464 3.06 -10.24 -12.21
C ASN A 464 4.15 -10.66 -13.21
N ILE A 465 5.40 -10.37 -12.83
CA ILE A 465 6.62 -10.82 -13.49
C ILE A 465 7.37 -11.79 -12.57
N GLY A 466 8.11 -12.71 -13.16
CA GLY A 466 8.91 -13.66 -12.40
C GLY A 466 10.17 -13.03 -11.81
N TYR A 467 10.78 -13.77 -10.90
CA TYR A 467 11.98 -13.35 -10.17
C TYR A 467 13.14 -12.97 -11.10
N GLU A 468 13.47 -13.84 -12.04
CA GLU A 468 14.61 -13.64 -12.96
C GLU A 468 14.49 -12.36 -13.80
N THR A 469 13.31 -12.12 -14.34
CA THR A 469 13.02 -10.90 -15.11
C THR A 469 13.09 -9.67 -14.21
N GLY A 470 12.46 -9.75 -13.05
CA GLY A 470 12.43 -8.65 -12.09
C GLY A 470 13.83 -8.23 -11.65
N MET A 471 14.71 -9.20 -11.31
CA MET A 471 16.08 -8.89 -10.88
C MET A 471 16.95 -8.38 -12.05
N LYS A 472 16.77 -8.91 -13.27
CA LYS A 472 17.48 -8.39 -14.46
C LYS A 472 17.15 -6.91 -14.73
N ILE A 473 15.88 -6.54 -14.71
CA ILE A 473 15.49 -5.14 -14.95
C ILE A 473 15.89 -4.22 -13.78
N ALA A 474 15.84 -4.71 -12.54
CA ALA A 474 16.33 -3.97 -11.39
C ALA A 474 17.83 -3.68 -11.48
N ARG A 475 18.63 -4.69 -11.84
CA ARG A 475 20.09 -4.56 -12.06
C ARG A 475 20.40 -3.57 -13.18
N PHE A 476 19.69 -3.67 -14.30
CA PHE A 476 19.85 -2.73 -15.41
C PHE A 476 19.54 -1.28 -14.99
N LEU A 477 18.47 -1.06 -14.23
CA LEU A 477 18.15 0.28 -13.71
C LEU A 477 19.21 0.78 -12.72
N TYR A 478 19.75 -0.10 -11.88
CA TYR A 478 20.82 0.24 -10.94
C TYR A 478 22.07 0.73 -11.69
N GLU A 479 22.50 0.01 -12.71
CA GLU A 479 23.62 0.40 -13.59
C GLU A 479 23.38 1.73 -14.32
N CYS A 480 22.13 1.98 -14.76
CA CYS A 480 21.74 3.27 -15.35
C CYS A 480 21.77 4.41 -14.31
N GLY A 481 21.59 4.09 -13.03
CA GLY A 481 21.57 5.04 -11.92
C GLY A 481 22.89 5.78 -11.70
N GLU A 482 24.04 5.22 -12.11
CA GLU A 482 25.35 5.90 -12.06
C GLU A 482 25.37 7.25 -12.79
N ASN A 483 24.50 7.40 -13.81
CA ASN A 483 24.39 8.63 -14.60
C ASN A 483 23.14 9.45 -14.31
N ARG A 484 22.12 8.83 -13.69
CA ARG A 484 20.82 9.44 -13.42
C ARG A 484 20.24 8.87 -12.13
N ASN A 485 20.42 9.58 -11.02
CA ASN A 485 20.03 9.17 -9.67
C ASN A 485 18.57 8.70 -9.53
N GLU A 486 17.67 9.12 -10.43
CA GLU A 486 16.25 8.71 -10.42
C GLU A 486 16.04 7.19 -10.61
N PHE A 487 16.98 6.47 -11.19
CA PHE A 487 16.86 5.03 -11.43
C PHE A 487 17.21 4.17 -10.22
N TYR A 488 18.02 4.63 -9.27
CA TYR A 488 18.31 3.90 -8.03
C TYR A 488 17.04 3.57 -7.23
N PRO A 489 16.16 4.54 -6.90
CA PRO A 489 14.92 4.25 -6.19
C PRO A 489 13.99 3.31 -6.97
N GLN A 490 13.99 3.41 -8.31
CA GLN A 490 13.17 2.54 -9.16
C GLN A 490 13.67 1.10 -9.13
N SER A 491 14.98 0.90 -9.25
CA SER A 491 15.64 -0.40 -9.11
C SER A 491 15.30 -1.05 -7.78
N LEU A 492 15.54 -0.34 -6.69
CA LEU A 492 15.26 -0.81 -5.32
C LEU A 492 13.81 -1.21 -5.12
N ARG A 493 12.84 -0.38 -5.59
CA ARG A 493 11.41 -0.70 -5.46
C ARG A 493 11.01 -1.95 -6.23
N ILE A 494 11.59 -2.19 -7.40
CA ILE A 494 11.36 -3.41 -8.18
C ILE A 494 11.98 -4.60 -7.45
N ALA A 495 13.26 -4.53 -7.06
CA ALA A 495 13.98 -5.61 -6.40
C ALA A 495 13.25 -6.05 -5.10
N VAL A 496 12.90 -5.10 -4.24
CA VAL A 496 12.15 -5.39 -3.00
C VAL A 496 10.86 -6.14 -3.29
N LYS A 497 10.05 -5.66 -4.25
CA LYS A 497 8.74 -6.28 -4.55
C LYS A 497 8.87 -7.65 -5.21
N VAL A 498 9.89 -7.85 -6.01
CA VAL A 498 10.16 -9.14 -6.65
C VAL A 498 10.63 -10.16 -5.61
N VAL A 499 11.54 -9.77 -4.72
CA VAL A 499 12.01 -10.62 -3.62
C VAL A 499 10.89 -10.94 -2.62
N GLU A 500 10.05 -9.97 -2.25
CA GLU A 500 8.91 -10.20 -1.34
C GLU A 500 7.92 -11.23 -1.89
N LYS A 501 7.69 -11.25 -3.21
CA LYS A 501 6.73 -12.15 -3.86
C LYS A 501 7.31 -13.50 -4.29
N SER A 502 8.62 -13.63 -4.34
CA SER A 502 9.28 -14.82 -4.87
C SER A 502 9.29 -15.96 -3.85
N ASN A 503 9.04 -17.17 -4.34
CA ASN A 503 9.32 -18.44 -3.63
C ASN A 503 10.69 -19.03 -3.97
N LYS A 504 11.48 -18.37 -4.84
CA LYS A 504 12.83 -18.81 -5.22
C LYS A 504 13.86 -18.40 -4.19
N PRO A 505 14.93 -19.20 -4.01
CA PRO A 505 16.10 -18.76 -3.26
C PRO A 505 16.63 -17.43 -3.82
N VAL A 506 17.00 -16.54 -2.91
CA VAL A 506 17.57 -15.22 -3.25
C VAL A 506 19.08 -15.30 -3.01
N ASP A 507 19.87 -14.96 -4.00
CA ASP A 507 21.34 -14.92 -3.83
C ASP A 507 21.82 -13.60 -3.20
N ILE A 508 23.09 -13.59 -2.75
CA ILE A 508 23.71 -12.43 -2.09
C ILE A 508 23.77 -11.21 -3.04
N GLU A 509 24.04 -11.42 -4.33
CA GLU A 509 24.14 -10.33 -5.30
C GLU A 509 22.76 -9.67 -5.56
N ASP A 510 21.71 -10.45 -5.52
CA ASP A 510 20.34 -9.94 -5.61
C ASP A 510 19.91 -9.22 -4.32
N LEU A 511 20.35 -9.71 -3.15
CA LEU A 511 20.13 -8.99 -1.89
C LEU A 511 20.84 -7.63 -1.87
N LYS A 512 21.97 -7.46 -2.53
CA LYS A 512 22.63 -6.16 -2.67
C LYS A 512 21.82 -5.15 -3.46
N LEU A 513 20.95 -5.58 -4.37
CA LEU A 513 19.96 -4.68 -5.02
C LEU A 513 18.82 -4.28 -4.08
N VAL A 514 18.48 -5.13 -3.09
CA VAL A 514 17.48 -4.84 -2.05
C VAL A 514 18.08 -3.96 -0.94
N TYR A 515 19.39 -4.05 -0.71
CA TYR A 515 20.14 -3.29 0.30
C TYR A 515 21.34 -2.59 -0.34
N PRO A 516 21.12 -1.61 -1.25
CA PRO A 516 22.21 -0.95 -1.99
C PRO A 516 23.00 0.00 -1.09
N ARG A 517 24.25 0.29 -1.48
CA ARG A 517 25.16 1.22 -0.79
C ARG A 517 25.44 2.48 -1.60
N ASP A 518 24.36 3.15 -2.04
CA ASP A 518 24.50 4.43 -2.74
C ASP A 518 24.96 5.53 -1.79
N TYR A 519 25.62 6.56 -2.33
CA TYR A 519 26.23 7.66 -1.56
C TYR A 519 27.29 7.21 -0.55
N SER A 520 27.97 6.07 -0.81
CA SER A 520 28.85 5.41 0.16
C SER A 520 29.95 6.29 0.69
N TRP A 521 30.58 7.14 -0.15
CA TRP A 521 31.66 8.02 0.27
C TRP A 521 31.17 9.10 1.26
N ILE A 522 29.95 9.67 1.04
CA ILE A 522 29.38 10.65 1.95
C ILE A 522 28.99 9.98 3.28
N ILE A 523 28.26 8.86 3.20
CA ILE A 523 27.82 8.13 4.39
C ILE A 523 28.99 7.72 5.25
N SER A 524 30.05 7.15 4.66
CA SER A 524 31.27 6.75 5.39
C SER A 524 31.94 7.94 6.07
N GLU A 525 32.11 9.07 5.37
CA GLU A 525 32.67 10.29 5.95
C GLU A 525 31.86 10.81 7.16
N LYS A 526 30.51 10.90 7.00
CA LYS A 526 29.66 11.44 8.06
C LYS A 526 29.54 10.47 9.23
N CYS A 527 29.42 9.17 8.98
CA CYS A 527 29.38 8.15 10.01
C CYS A 527 30.68 8.13 10.83
N LYS A 528 31.84 8.25 10.19
CA LYS A 528 33.11 8.39 10.89
C LYS A 528 33.20 9.67 11.74
N LYS A 529 32.69 10.80 11.22
CA LYS A 529 32.68 12.09 11.92
C LYS A 529 31.84 12.06 13.21
N TYR A 530 30.70 11.37 13.17
CA TYR A 530 29.73 11.33 14.28
C TYR A 530 29.73 10.01 15.06
N GLU A 531 30.67 9.12 14.78
CA GLU A 531 30.87 7.82 15.46
C GLU A 531 29.62 6.94 15.43
N ILE A 532 28.95 6.88 14.24
CA ILE A 532 27.78 6.07 13.99
C ILE A 532 28.14 4.92 13.05
N PRO A 533 27.68 3.67 13.33
CA PRO A 533 27.86 2.56 12.40
C PRO A 533 27.19 2.85 11.04
N GLU A 534 27.90 2.55 9.94
CA GLU A 534 27.39 2.84 8.58
C GLU A 534 26.10 2.06 8.27
N GLU A 535 25.98 0.82 8.76
CA GLU A 535 24.79 -0.01 8.60
C GLU A 535 23.52 0.65 9.14
N ILE A 536 23.63 1.42 10.24
CA ILE A 536 22.50 2.20 10.80
C ILE A 536 22.09 3.32 9.83
N MET A 537 23.07 4.02 9.28
CA MET A 537 22.77 5.15 8.37
C MET A 537 22.23 4.65 7.02
N TYR A 538 22.74 3.55 6.47
CA TYR A 538 22.17 2.93 5.27
C TYR A 538 20.73 2.46 5.50
N ALA A 539 20.45 1.82 6.64
CA ALA A 539 19.10 1.40 6.99
C ALA A 539 18.13 2.58 7.10
N LEU A 540 18.60 3.70 7.67
CA LEU A 540 17.83 4.93 7.80
C LEU A 540 17.50 5.51 6.41
N VAL A 541 18.50 5.77 5.57
CA VAL A 541 18.30 6.34 4.22
C VAL A 541 17.40 5.45 3.36
N ARG A 542 17.62 4.13 3.42
CA ARG A 542 16.75 3.17 2.73
C ARG A 542 15.30 3.29 3.18
N SER A 543 15.05 3.40 4.47
CA SER A 543 13.70 3.44 5.03
C SER A 543 13.00 4.77 4.78
N GLU A 544 13.74 5.89 4.76
CA GLU A 544 13.21 7.24 4.61
C GLU A 544 12.92 7.60 3.15
N SER A 545 13.82 7.31 2.23
CA SER A 545 13.75 7.83 0.86
C SER A 545 13.91 6.79 -0.24
N TYR A 546 14.29 5.55 0.08
CA TYR A 546 14.79 4.60 -0.93
C TYR A 546 15.93 5.19 -1.76
N PHE A 547 16.81 5.98 -1.10
CA PHE A 547 17.95 6.69 -1.73
C PHE A 547 17.54 7.77 -2.75
N ALA A 548 16.33 8.26 -2.74
CA ALA A 548 15.91 9.38 -3.57
C ALA A 548 16.30 10.72 -2.91
N SER A 549 17.27 11.43 -3.50
CA SER A 549 17.77 12.71 -2.95
C SER A 549 16.74 13.84 -3.02
N ASP A 550 15.78 13.75 -3.95
CA ASP A 550 14.68 14.69 -4.15
C ASP A 550 13.38 14.28 -3.45
N ALA A 551 13.42 13.21 -2.62
CA ALA A 551 12.24 12.74 -1.92
C ALA A 551 11.62 13.83 -1.05
N GLY A 552 10.29 13.96 -1.14
CA GLY A 552 9.49 14.85 -0.31
C GLY A 552 8.25 14.16 0.23
N SER A 553 7.93 14.39 1.51
CA SER A 553 6.70 13.88 2.11
C SER A 553 5.57 14.92 2.08
N SER A 554 4.33 14.47 2.22
CA SER A 554 3.17 15.36 2.38
C SER A 554 3.25 16.23 3.64
N ALA A 555 4.01 15.80 4.65
CA ALA A 555 4.26 16.56 5.87
C ALA A 555 5.41 17.57 5.72
N GLY A 556 6.11 17.59 4.58
CA GLY A 556 7.20 18.54 4.29
C GLY A 556 8.59 18.07 4.68
N ALA A 557 8.80 16.78 4.97
CA ALA A 557 10.14 16.19 5.12
C ALA A 557 10.85 16.13 3.77
N LYS A 558 12.19 16.26 3.74
CA LYS A 558 12.97 16.38 2.49
C LYS A 558 14.26 15.55 2.50
N GLY A 559 14.60 15.04 1.31
CA GLY A 559 15.88 14.45 0.97
C GLY A 559 16.10 13.04 1.51
N LEU A 560 17.34 12.57 1.45
CA LEU A 560 17.75 11.20 1.76
C LEU A 560 17.33 10.73 3.15
N ALA A 561 17.52 11.56 4.17
CA ALA A 561 17.20 11.30 5.57
C ALA A 561 15.84 11.90 6.01
N GLN A 562 15.01 12.37 5.06
CA GLN A 562 13.66 12.92 5.28
C GLN A 562 13.56 13.88 6.46
N LEU A 563 14.39 14.93 6.43
CA LEU A 563 14.43 15.91 7.51
C LEU A 563 13.33 16.97 7.38
N MET A 564 12.61 17.20 8.48
CA MET A 564 11.71 18.36 8.59
C MET A 564 12.52 19.66 8.64
N SER A 565 12.03 20.71 7.99
CA SER A 565 12.73 22.02 7.95
C SER A 565 13.07 22.58 9.33
N ALA A 566 12.18 22.38 10.31
CA ALA A 566 12.44 22.80 11.70
C ALA A 566 13.58 22.01 12.36
N THR A 567 13.65 20.70 12.11
CA THR A 567 14.74 19.83 12.59
C THR A 567 16.06 20.22 11.95
N ALA A 568 16.07 20.42 10.63
CA ALA A 568 17.27 20.86 9.91
C ALA A 568 17.81 22.20 10.41
N ALA A 569 16.94 23.18 10.65
CA ALA A 569 17.34 24.48 11.20
C ALA A 569 17.92 24.37 12.62
N ASP A 570 17.36 23.49 13.47
CA ASP A 570 17.93 23.25 14.81
C ASP A 570 19.30 22.56 14.72
N VAL A 571 19.45 21.58 13.83
CA VAL A 571 20.74 20.91 13.58
C VAL A 571 21.76 21.92 13.07
N ALA A 572 21.45 22.68 12.00
CA ALA A 572 22.36 23.67 11.42
C ALA A 572 22.88 24.67 12.47
N ARG A 573 21.99 25.17 13.32
CA ARG A 573 22.34 26.07 14.43
C ARG A 573 23.31 25.40 15.43
N ARG A 574 23.07 24.16 15.81
CA ARG A 574 23.87 23.41 16.80
C ARG A 574 25.27 23.10 16.32
N ILE A 575 25.40 22.71 15.04
CA ILE A 575 26.70 22.39 14.44
C ILE A 575 27.38 23.62 13.80
N LYS A 576 26.74 24.80 13.90
CA LYS A 576 27.19 26.06 13.29
C LYS A 576 27.42 25.93 11.78
N TYR A 577 26.49 25.23 11.09
CA TYR A 577 26.51 25.05 9.65
C TYR A 577 25.95 26.30 8.97
N GLY A 578 26.52 26.67 7.81
CA GLY A 578 26.11 27.83 7.05
C GLY A 578 24.80 27.63 6.28
N GLU A 579 24.78 28.13 5.04
CA GLU A 579 23.66 27.88 4.13
C GLU A 579 23.62 26.40 3.74
N TYR A 580 22.42 25.84 3.59
CA TYR A 580 22.21 24.45 3.26
C TYR A 580 21.01 24.25 2.35
N ASP A 581 21.02 23.15 1.60
CA ASP A 581 19.92 22.69 0.77
C ASP A 581 19.64 21.20 1.05
N LEU A 582 18.47 20.89 1.62
CA LEU A 582 18.10 19.53 1.99
C LEU A 582 17.92 18.58 0.81
N THR A 583 17.92 19.07 -0.42
CA THR A 583 17.91 18.23 -1.63
C THR A 583 19.33 17.82 -2.04
N LYS A 584 20.37 18.44 -1.46
CA LYS A 584 21.75 18.04 -1.68
C LYS A 584 22.13 16.91 -0.73
N PRO A 585 22.67 15.79 -1.27
CA PRO A 585 23.06 14.64 -0.46
C PRO A 585 24.01 14.98 0.69
N GLU A 586 24.98 15.84 0.44
CA GLU A 586 26.01 16.23 1.42
C GLU A 586 25.40 16.91 2.65
N ASP A 587 24.53 17.89 2.43
CA ASP A 587 23.89 18.66 3.52
C ASP A 587 22.89 17.79 4.27
N ASN A 588 22.10 17.00 3.53
CA ASN A 588 21.06 16.16 4.09
C ASN A 588 21.64 15.02 4.94
N LEU A 589 22.68 14.34 4.45
CA LEU A 589 23.36 13.27 5.19
C LEU A 589 24.19 13.81 6.36
N GLU A 590 24.79 14.99 6.24
CA GLU A 590 25.43 15.67 7.39
C GLU A 590 24.43 15.84 8.55
N PHE A 591 23.25 16.38 8.25
CA PHE A 591 22.24 16.67 9.27
C PHE A 591 21.56 15.40 9.78
N GLY A 592 21.25 14.44 8.89
CA GLY A 592 20.63 13.18 9.27
C GLY A 592 21.51 12.35 10.19
N THR A 593 22.82 12.24 9.85
CA THR A 593 23.77 11.49 10.67
C THR A 593 23.99 12.16 12.02
N TRP A 594 24.12 13.49 12.06
CA TRP A 594 24.22 14.19 13.34
C TRP A 594 22.96 14.02 14.18
N TYR A 595 21.78 14.07 13.56
CA TYR A 595 20.52 13.99 14.30
C TYR A 595 20.33 12.62 14.95
N ILE A 596 20.58 11.52 14.23
CA ILE A 596 20.49 10.19 14.84
C ILE A 596 21.58 9.98 15.90
N ALA A 597 22.79 10.48 15.70
CA ALA A 597 23.86 10.45 16.69
C ALA A 597 23.48 11.20 17.99
N ASN A 598 22.87 12.38 17.84
CA ASN A 598 22.38 13.15 18.99
C ASN A 598 21.25 12.45 19.73
N LEU A 599 20.33 11.78 19.01
CA LEU A 599 19.28 10.97 19.64
C LEU A 599 19.86 9.78 20.40
N TYR A 600 20.80 9.07 19.80
CA TYR A 600 21.49 7.93 20.42
C TYR A 600 22.21 8.33 21.72
N SER A 601 22.99 9.42 21.70
CA SER A 601 23.62 9.96 22.90
C SER A 601 22.63 10.36 24.01
N ARG A 602 21.46 10.91 23.63
CA ARG A 602 20.44 11.40 24.58
C ARG A 602 19.49 10.30 25.09
N LEU A 603 19.54 9.13 24.52
CA LEU A 603 18.69 7.97 24.86
C LEU A 603 19.54 6.81 25.38
N ASP A 604 20.55 7.13 26.19
CA ASP A 604 21.39 6.18 26.95
C ASP A 604 22.13 5.18 26.05
N HIS A 605 22.50 5.58 24.84
CA HIS A 605 23.13 4.75 23.82
C HIS A 605 22.33 3.50 23.48
N LEU A 606 21.01 3.65 23.31
CA LEU A 606 20.07 2.61 22.88
C LEU A 606 19.55 2.89 21.47
N TRP A 607 19.77 1.96 20.55
CA TRP A 607 19.36 2.13 19.16
C TRP A 607 17.85 2.09 18.98
N MET A 608 17.14 1.14 19.59
CA MET A 608 15.69 1.02 19.41
C MET A 608 14.94 2.30 19.83
N PRO A 609 15.16 2.88 21.03
CA PRO A 609 14.57 4.17 21.38
C PRO A 609 14.99 5.30 20.44
N SER A 610 16.21 5.27 19.89
CA SER A 610 16.71 6.29 18.95
C SER A 610 15.97 6.23 17.61
N PHE A 611 15.68 5.02 17.11
CA PHE A 611 14.86 4.83 15.92
C PHE A 611 13.44 5.37 16.11
N PHE A 612 12.81 5.07 17.24
CA PHE A 612 11.50 5.64 17.54
C PHE A 612 11.53 7.16 17.62
N ALA A 613 12.56 7.71 18.25
CA ALA A 613 12.70 9.15 18.41
C ALA A 613 12.99 9.89 17.10
N TYR A 614 13.62 9.23 16.14
CA TYR A 614 13.80 9.78 14.79
C TYR A 614 12.45 10.01 14.11
N ASN A 615 11.54 9.03 14.19
CA ASN A 615 10.22 9.10 13.59
C ASN A 615 9.25 10.05 14.32
N VAL A 616 9.16 9.96 15.67
CA VAL A 616 8.10 10.64 16.43
C VAL A 616 8.61 11.74 17.37
N GLY A 617 9.93 11.95 17.41
CA GLY A 617 10.59 12.84 18.34
C GLY A 617 10.88 12.20 19.70
N ILE A 618 11.86 12.80 20.44
CA ILE A 618 12.37 12.22 21.69
C ILE A 618 11.38 12.29 22.86
N THR A 619 10.47 13.26 22.88
CA THR A 619 9.56 13.49 24.02
C THR A 619 8.54 12.36 24.22
N PRO A 620 7.81 11.88 23.20
CA PRO A 620 6.95 10.70 23.32
C PRO A 620 7.72 9.45 23.75
N VAL A 621 8.92 9.21 23.18
CA VAL A 621 9.73 8.04 23.50
C VAL A 621 10.13 7.99 24.98
N ARG A 622 10.62 9.11 25.53
CA ARG A 622 10.92 9.20 26.96
C ARG A 622 9.70 8.98 27.86
N ARG A 623 8.53 9.41 27.42
CA ARG A 623 7.27 9.14 28.14
C ARG A 623 6.95 7.65 28.11
N TRP A 624 7.09 6.99 26.98
CA TRP A 624 6.86 5.55 26.85
C TRP A 624 7.87 4.74 27.68
N GLN A 625 9.15 5.09 27.63
CA GLN A 625 10.17 4.45 28.47
C GLN A 625 9.86 4.56 29.97
N LYS A 626 9.30 5.67 30.41
CA LYS A 626 8.88 5.85 31.82
C LYS A 626 7.63 5.04 32.17
N SER A 627 6.66 4.93 31.26
CA SER A 627 5.43 4.17 31.48
C SER A 627 5.61 2.66 31.27
N ALA A 628 6.59 2.25 30.49
CA ALA A 628 6.99 0.85 30.29
C ALA A 628 7.85 0.30 31.44
N ILE A 629 8.09 1.08 32.48
CA ILE A 629 8.50 0.56 33.77
C ILE A 629 7.29 -0.20 34.31
N ILE A 630 7.14 -1.39 33.83
CA ILE A 630 6.14 -2.29 34.32
C ILE A 630 6.68 -2.78 35.66
N GLU A 631 6.17 -2.21 36.74
CA GLU A 631 6.28 -2.79 38.10
C GLU A 631 5.50 -4.13 38.17
N PHE A 632 5.35 -4.79 37.01
CA PHE A 632 4.73 -6.07 36.90
C PHE A 632 5.72 -7.16 37.28
N ASN A 633 5.44 -7.89 38.33
CA ASN A 633 6.20 -9.09 38.80
C ASN A 633 7.70 -8.87 39.05
N ASN A 634 8.10 -7.71 39.56
CA ASN A 634 9.52 -7.36 39.83
C ASN A 634 10.40 -7.11 38.60
N ILE A 635 9.82 -6.93 37.40
CA ILE A 635 10.58 -6.59 36.20
C ILE A 635 10.76 -5.07 36.15
N LYS A 636 12.00 -4.61 36.24
CA LYS A 636 12.33 -3.19 36.23
C LYS A 636 12.29 -2.56 34.85
N LYS A 637 12.39 -3.33 33.76
CA LYS A 637 12.41 -2.86 32.37
C LYS A 637 12.07 -4.02 31.42
N LEU A 638 11.21 -3.76 30.41
CA LEU A 638 11.02 -4.71 29.31
C LEU A 638 12.24 -4.73 28.39
N PRO A 639 12.64 -5.89 27.86
CA PRO A 639 13.58 -5.96 26.76
C PRO A 639 13.13 -5.09 25.57
N ASP A 640 14.08 -4.51 24.84
CA ASP A 640 13.79 -3.53 23.78
C ASP A 640 12.87 -4.08 22.67
N ASP A 641 12.95 -5.36 22.36
CA ASP A 641 12.09 -6.04 21.37
C ASP A 641 10.64 -6.21 21.85
N ILE A 642 10.41 -6.48 23.12
CA ILE A 642 9.06 -6.49 23.71
C ILE A 642 8.57 -5.06 23.91
N PHE A 643 9.43 -4.14 24.33
CA PHE A 643 9.09 -2.73 24.47
C PHE A 643 8.59 -2.13 23.15
N LEU A 644 9.25 -2.43 22.02
CA LEU A 644 8.79 -2.05 20.68
C LEU A 644 7.32 -2.39 20.48
N GLU A 645 6.91 -3.59 20.87
CA GLU A 645 5.55 -4.06 20.64
C GLU A 645 4.49 -3.39 21.54
N THR A 646 4.91 -2.69 22.61
CA THR A 646 4.01 -1.92 23.48
C THR A 646 3.75 -0.50 22.97
N ILE A 647 4.51 -0.01 22.00
CA ILE A 647 4.39 1.37 21.49
C ILE A 647 3.02 1.58 20.85
N PRO A 648 2.27 2.63 21.24
CA PRO A 648 0.88 2.82 20.80
C PRO A 648 0.74 3.19 19.30
N TYR A 649 1.81 3.75 18.68
CA TYR A 649 1.80 4.20 17.29
C TYR A 649 2.32 3.12 16.36
N SER A 650 1.43 2.57 15.53
CA SER A 650 1.74 1.51 14.55
C SER A 650 2.87 1.92 13.60
N GLU A 651 2.84 3.15 13.08
CA GLU A 651 3.90 3.69 12.21
C GLU A 651 5.27 3.65 12.88
N THR A 652 5.35 4.06 14.16
CA THR A 652 6.61 4.06 14.90
C THR A 652 7.11 2.64 15.19
N ARG A 653 6.23 1.69 15.49
CA ARG A 653 6.60 0.27 15.61
C ARG A 653 7.17 -0.27 14.31
N GLN A 654 6.48 -0.04 13.20
CA GLN A 654 6.95 -0.47 11.87
C GLN A 654 8.28 0.19 11.50
N TYR A 655 8.45 1.46 11.83
CA TYR A 655 9.71 2.16 11.61
C TYR A 655 10.88 1.52 12.37
N GLY A 656 10.71 1.25 13.65
CA GLY A 656 11.72 0.55 14.45
C GLY A 656 12.07 -0.85 13.91
N ARG A 657 11.05 -1.65 13.52
CA ARG A 657 11.25 -2.97 12.90
C ARG A 657 12.05 -2.87 11.59
N LYS A 658 11.69 -1.92 10.71
CA LYS A 658 12.37 -1.70 9.43
C LYS A 658 13.83 -1.32 9.64
N LEU A 659 14.12 -0.38 10.55
CA LEU A 659 15.50 0.02 10.82
C LEU A 659 16.31 -1.11 11.44
N ALA A 660 15.79 -1.81 12.43
CA ALA A 660 16.51 -2.91 13.07
C ALA A 660 16.85 -4.03 12.07
N SER A 661 15.85 -4.51 11.31
CA SER A 661 16.08 -5.55 10.31
C SER A 661 16.98 -5.11 9.18
N ALA A 662 16.81 -3.89 8.65
CA ALA A 662 17.67 -3.39 7.59
C ALA A 662 19.11 -3.20 8.06
N SER A 663 19.33 -2.66 9.27
CA SER A 663 20.67 -2.53 9.85
C SER A 663 21.37 -3.88 9.96
N ALA A 664 20.67 -4.90 10.44
CA ALA A 664 21.21 -6.26 10.53
C ALA A 664 21.58 -6.81 9.13
N MET A 665 20.73 -6.59 8.14
CA MET A 665 21.02 -7.02 6.75
C MET A 665 22.22 -6.28 6.15
N TYR A 666 22.36 -4.98 6.37
CA TYR A 666 23.55 -4.24 5.93
C TYR A 666 24.80 -4.72 6.66
N ALA A 667 24.74 -4.94 7.96
CA ALA A 667 25.86 -5.45 8.75
C ALA A 667 26.34 -6.81 8.24
N TRP A 668 25.41 -7.70 7.95
CA TRP A 668 25.68 -9.02 7.42
C TRP A 668 26.24 -8.99 6.00
N LEU A 669 25.63 -8.22 5.09
CA LEU A 669 26.05 -8.17 3.68
C LEU A 669 27.39 -7.49 3.45
N TYR A 670 27.78 -6.51 4.28
CA TYR A 670 28.88 -5.61 3.97
C TYR A 670 29.93 -5.44 5.06
N TYR A 671 29.64 -5.80 6.31
CA TYR A 671 30.54 -5.53 7.44
C TYR A 671 31.00 -6.79 8.16
N ASN A 672 30.81 -7.95 7.54
CA ASN A 672 31.27 -9.26 8.05
C ASN A 672 30.76 -9.58 9.48
N LYS A 673 29.54 -9.14 9.80
CA LYS A 673 28.83 -9.49 11.02
C LYS A 673 27.79 -10.57 10.74
N THR A 674 27.56 -11.46 11.68
CA THR A 674 26.37 -12.32 11.63
C THR A 674 25.11 -11.48 11.92
N ILE A 675 23.95 -11.94 11.49
CA ILE A 675 22.66 -11.31 11.82
C ILE A 675 22.51 -11.23 13.34
N GLY A 676 22.91 -12.30 14.05
CA GLY A 676 22.86 -12.37 15.52
C GLY A 676 23.73 -11.31 16.20
N GLU A 677 24.97 -11.10 15.74
CA GLU A 677 25.86 -10.05 16.27
C GLU A 677 25.24 -8.66 16.05
N ALA A 678 24.77 -8.39 14.83
CA ALA A 678 24.18 -7.10 14.49
C ALA A 678 22.92 -6.77 15.30
N ILE A 679 22.03 -7.75 15.48
CA ILE A 679 20.83 -7.59 16.31
C ILE A 679 21.18 -7.44 17.78
N GLY A 680 22.17 -8.18 18.30
CA GLY A 680 22.64 -8.04 19.69
C GLY A 680 23.22 -6.67 20.03
N GLU A 681 23.74 -5.96 19.04
CA GLU A 681 24.16 -4.55 19.20
C GLU A 681 22.99 -3.57 19.21
N ILE A 682 21.90 -3.87 18.53
CA ILE A 682 20.71 -3.01 18.40
C ILE A 682 19.75 -3.18 19.58
N ILE A 683 19.58 -4.41 20.07
CA ILE A 683 18.63 -4.78 21.12
C ILE A 683 19.39 -5.09 22.40
N LYS A 684 19.11 -4.33 23.45
CA LYS A 684 19.74 -4.48 24.78
C LYS A 684 18.74 -4.89 25.84
#